data_40ee0798ecf3e5a684bc1cf4b0399300
#
_entry.id   40ee0798ecf3e5a684bc1cf4b0399300
#
_cell.length_a   1.000
_cell.length_b   1.000
_cell.length_c   1.000
_cell.angle_alpha   90.00
_cell.angle_beta   90.00
_cell.angle_gamma   90.00
#
_symmetry.space_group_name_H-M   'P 1'
#
loop_
_entity.id
_entity.type
_entity.pdbx_description
1 polymer ?
#
loop_
_entity_poly.entity_id
_entity_poly.type
_entity_poly.pdbx_seq_one_letter_code
_entity_poly.pdbx_strand_id
1 'polypeptide(L)'
;MEKKRIIQIRGAKEHNLKGIDLDIPRDEFVVLTGLSGSGKSSLAFDTIYAEGQRRYMESLSSYARMFLGQMEKPNVESISGLPPAISIDQKTTNRNPRSTVGTVTEIYDYFRLLYARIGIPHCPKCGKEIKRQTVDQMVDEIMNLPERTKIQLLAPVVRGRKGEHAKVFERAKKSGYVRVIVDGNMYDLSEEISLEKNKKHNIEIVVDRLAIREGIEKRMAESIESVMQLSGGLLVVDVIDGEPINFSQSFSCPDCGISIDEIEPRSFSFNNPFGACPVCHGIGYKMEFAPELMIPDPSLSIDDGAIAVMGWQSVTNEGSFTRATMEALAKKYKFDLSTPFEDYPQKIQDIILQGTKGEKVDVHYVGQRGRGVYSIEFEGLIKNVERRYRETASDTTKQEYETFMRITPCSECGGRRLKKESLAVTVGDRNIAEICDLSIGDLKKFVDGLELTPTQLQIGKLILREIKSRLGFLLDVGLEYLSLSRATSSLSGGEAQRIRLATQIGSGLVGVAYILDEPSIGLHQRDNDKLIKTLQHLKDLGNTLIVVEHDEDTMLAADYVVDIGPGAGEHGGKVVAAGTAKDIMNCEESVTGAYLSHRIVIPVPEKRRKPTGYLKVIGAKENNLKNVNVDIPLGVFTCVTGVSGSGKSSLVNEILYKTLAKTLNRARCIPGKVKEIKGMEQLDKVINIDQSPIGRTPRSNPATYTGVFDMIRDLFAATLDAKARGYKKGRFSFNVKGGRCEACRGDGILKIEMNFLPDVYVPCEVCHGKRYNRETLDVLYKGKSIYDVLDMTVEEALDFFKNIPSIHRKIQTMYDVGLSYVKLGQPSTTLSGGEAQRIKLATELSKRSTGKTIYILDEPTTGLHFADVHKLIEILQRLTDGGNTVVVIEHNLDVIKTADYIIDIGPEGGEKGGTVIAKGTPEKVAETEGSYTGEYIRKMLPQKGKKK
;
A
#
# COMPACT_ATOMS: atom_id res chain seq x y z
N MET A 1 -16.68 -46.35 -12.55
CA MET A 1 -15.71 -45.56 -11.80
C MET A 1 -14.94 -44.71 -12.80
N GLU A 2 -15.27 -43.42 -12.94
CA GLU A 2 -14.41 -42.51 -13.69
C GLU A 2 -13.03 -42.51 -13.05
N LYS A 3 -11.99 -42.73 -13.83
CA LYS A 3 -10.61 -42.58 -13.35
C LYS A 3 -10.44 -41.13 -12.87
N LYS A 4 -10.33 -40.90 -11.56
CA LYS A 4 -9.99 -39.56 -11.04
C LYS A 4 -8.75 -39.05 -11.80
N ARG A 5 -8.85 -37.88 -12.40
CA ARG A 5 -7.69 -37.21 -13.01
C ARG A 5 -6.76 -36.81 -11.86
N ILE A 6 -5.47 -37.14 -11.97
CA ILE A 6 -4.47 -36.86 -10.94
C ILE A 6 -3.29 -36.09 -11.51
N ILE A 7 -2.68 -35.24 -10.69
CA ILE A 7 -1.36 -34.67 -10.94
C ILE A 7 -0.36 -35.59 -10.23
N GLN A 8 0.51 -36.22 -11.01
CA GLN A 8 1.54 -37.13 -10.48
C GLN A 8 2.88 -36.42 -10.42
N ILE A 9 3.44 -36.30 -9.24
CA ILE A 9 4.76 -35.71 -8.98
C ILE A 9 5.69 -36.87 -8.59
N ARG A 10 6.88 -36.91 -9.19
CA ARG A 10 7.90 -37.95 -8.89
C ARG A 10 9.25 -37.30 -8.71
N GLY A 11 9.90 -37.64 -7.61
CA GLY A 11 11.26 -37.24 -7.30
C GLY A 11 11.46 -35.73 -7.14
N ALA A 12 10.55 -35.01 -6.49
CA ALA A 12 10.71 -33.57 -6.25
C ALA A 12 11.82 -33.30 -5.21
N LYS A 13 12.85 -32.54 -5.62
CA LYS A 13 14.09 -32.28 -4.82
C LYS A 13 14.42 -30.79 -4.71
N GLU A 14 13.44 -29.91 -4.93
CA GLU A 14 13.68 -28.46 -4.83
C GLU A 14 13.94 -28.05 -3.38
N HIS A 15 14.95 -27.21 -3.15
CA HIS A 15 15.37 -26.74 -1.83
C HIS A 15 15.58 -27.89 -0.81
N ASN A 16 14.70 -27.99 0.21
CA ASN A 16 14.78 -28.99 1.27
C ASN A 16 13.96 -30.28 0.99
N LEU A 17 13.30 -30.38 -0.18
CA LEU A 17 12.52 -31.56 -0.52
C LEU A 17 13.42 -32.78 -0.73
N LYS A 18 12.99 -33.93 -0.21
CA LYS A 18 13.79 -35.19 -0.17
C LYS A 18 13.31 -36.24 -1.19
N GLY A 19 13.09 -35.82 -2.45
CA GLY A 19 12.61 -36.73 -3.48
C GLY A 19 11.16 -37.16 -3.25
N ILE A 20 10.27 -36.17 -3.15
CA ILE A 20 8.85 -36.42 -2.87
C ILE A 20 8.18 -37.07 -4.09
N ASP A 21 7.49 -38.17 -3.83
CA ASP A 21 6.50 -38.78 -4.71
C ASP A 21 5.11 -38.51 -4.16
N LEU A 22 4.24 -37.87 -4.97
CA LEU A 22 2.91 -37.44 -4.53
C LEU A 22 1.92 -37.48 -5.69
N ASP A 23 0.73 -37.99 -5.41
CA ASP A 23 -0.42 -37.98 -6.30
C ASP A 23 -1.48 -37.00 -5.75
N ILE A 24 -1.73 -35.91 -6.47
CA ILE A 24 -2.71 -34.87 -6.10
C ILE A 24 -3.94 -35.03 -6.98
N PRO A 25 -5.15 -35.15 -6.40
CA PRO A 25 -6.38 -35.22 -7.19
C PRO A 25 -6.64 -33.88 -7.90
N ARG A 26 -7.14 -33.96 -9.15
CA ARG A 26 -7.56 -32.78 -9.91
C ARG A 26 -9.01 -32.44 -9.64
N ASP A 27 -9.36 -31.18 -9.90
CA ASP A 27 -10.71 -30.66 -9.76
C ASP A 27 -11.24 -30.77 -8.32
N GLU A 28 -10.31 -30.78 -7.36
CA GLU A 28 -10.54 -30.83 -5.91
C GLU A 28 -9.84 -29.66 -5.19
N PHE A 29 -10.28 -29.38 -3.97
CA PHE A 29 -9.68 -28.43 -3.06
C PHE A 29 -8.61 -29.14 -2.20
N VAL A 30 -7.34 -28.91 -2.51
CA VAL A 30 -6.17 -29.54 -1.89
C VAL A 30 -5.47 -28.53 -0.98
N VAL A 31 -5.20 -28.91 0.26
CA VAL A 31 -4.43 -28.11 1.22
C VAL A 31 -3.07 -28.75 1.47
N LEU A 32 -1.99 -27.97 1.32
CA LEU A 32 -0.64 -28.32 1.72
C LEU A 32 -0.35 -27.68 3.08
N THR A 33 -0.11 -28.50 4.09
CA THR A 33 0.14 -28.05 5.47
C THR A 33 1.44 -28.61 6.04
N GLY A 34 1.80 -28.23 7.27
CA GLY A 34 3.00 -28.64 7.98
C GLY A 34 3.74 -27.48 8.64
N LEU A 35 4.81 -27.75 9.38
CA LEU A 35 5.59 -26.75 10.11
C LEU A 35 6.15 -25.64 9.20
N SER A 36 6.41 -24.46 9.77
CA SER A 36 7.12 -23.39 9.04
C SER A 36 8.51 -23.89 8.62
N GLY A 37 8.89 -23.69 7.33
CA GLY A 37 10.13 -24.22 6.77
C GLY A 37 10.14 -25.73 6.46
N SER A 38 9.00 -26.43 6.49
CA SER A 38 8.95 -27.87 6.16
C SER A 38 9.06 -28.19 4.66
N GLY A 39 8.92 -27.19 3.76
CA GLY A 39 9.03 -27.38 2.31
C GLY A 39 7.70 -27.22 1.53
N LYS A 40 6.62 -26.75 2.19
CA LYS A 40 5.30 -26.52 1.56
C LYS A 40 5.39 -25.62 0.35
N SER A 41 5.97 -24.43 0.53
CA SER A 41 6.09 -23.43 -0.54
C SER A 41 7.04 -23.91 -1.64
N SER A 42 8.10 -24.67 -1.30
CA SER A 42 8.99 -25.30 -2.28
C SER A 42 8.26 -26.30 -3.16
N LEU A 43 7.32 -27.07 -2.60
CA LEU A 43 6.49 -27.99 -3.40
C LEU A 43 5.45 -27.24 -4.22
N ALA A 44 4.73 -26.29 -3.60
CA ALA A 44 3.63 -25.57 -4.25
C ALA A 44 4.12 -24.63 -5.36
N PHE A 45 5.07 -23.74 -5.03
CA PHE A 45 5.49 -22.65 -5.92
C PHE A 45 6.74 -22.99 -6.72
N ASP A 46 7.81 -23.45 -6.05
CA ASP A 46 9.08 -23.69 -6.72
C ASP A 46 9.10 -24.99 -7.53
N THR A 47 8.14 -25.91 -7.30
CA THR A 47 8.01 -27.16 -8.05
C THR A 47 6.76 -27.17 -8.93
N ILE A 48 5.54 -27.17 -8.37
CA ILE A 48 4.30 -27.37 -9.15
C ILE A 48 4.00 -26.15 -10.03
N TYR A 49 3.98 -24.95 -9.44
CA TYR A 49 3.72 -23.73 -10.20
C TYR A 49 4.81 -23.44 -11.22
N ALA A 50 6.08 -23.54 -10.82
CA ALA A 50 7.22 -23.30 -11.70
C ALA A 50 7.19 -24.20 -12.94
N GLU A 51 6.90 -25.50 -12.78
CA GLU A 51 6.78 -26.42 -13.91
C GLU A 51 5.54 -26.11 -14.77
N GLY A 52 4.41 -25.76 -14.17
CA GLY A 52 3.20 -25.36 -14.90
C GLY A 52 3.43 -24.12 -15.75
N GLN A 53 4.08 -23.11 -15.17
CA GLN A 53 4.44 -21.88 -15.88
C GLN A 53 5.49 -22.13 -16.97
N ARG A 54 6.51 -22.94 -16.69
CA ARG A 54 7.53 -23.33 -17.70
C ARG A 54 6.89 -23.96 -18.93
N ARG A 55 5.96 -24.91 -18.74
CA ARG A 55 5.23 -25.56 -19.86
C ARG A 55 4.37 -24.59 -20.63
N TYR A 56 3.69 -23.68 -19.93
CA TYR A 56 2.92 -22.62 -20.58
C TYR A 56 3.83 -21.73 -21.44
N MET A 57 4.98 -21.31 -20.90
CA MET A 57 5.97 -20.51 -21.63
C MET A 57 6.54 -21.24 -22.85
N GLU A 58 6.79 -22.55 -22.75
CA GLU A 58 7.26 -23.37 -23.89
C GLU A 58 6.21 -23.46 -25.01
N SER A 59 4.93 -23.36 -24.69
CA SER A 59 3.85 -23.34 -25.67
C SER A 59 3.74 -22.03 -26.46
N LEU A 60 4.38 -20.97 -26.01
CA LEU A 60 4.37 -19.65 -26.65
C LEU A 60 5.32 -19.62 -27.86
N SER A 61 5.10 -18.62 -28.75
CA SER A 61 5.98 -18.39 -29.89
C SER A 61 7.42 -18.10 -29.47
N SER A 62 8.40 -18.41 -30.32
CA SER A 62 9.83 -18.12 -30.06
C SER A 62 10.08 -16.64 -29.78
N TYR A 63 9.34 -15.77 -30.44
CA TYR A 63 9.39 -14.30 -30.19
C TYR A 63 8.93 -13.94 -28.77
N ALA A 64 7.79 -14.45 -28.30
CA ALA A 64 7.30 -14.22 -26.95
C ALA A 64 8.25 -14.75 -25.87
N ARG A 65 8.84 -15.94 -26.09
CA ARG A 65 9.85 -16.55 -25.20
C ARG A 65 11.12 -15.69 -25.06
N MET A 66 11.54 -15.01 -26.13
CA MET A 66 12.71 -14.14 -26.09
C MET A 66 12.52 -12.92 -25.19
N PHE A 67 11.28 -12.42 -25.07
CA PHE A 67 10.95 -11.30 -24.16
C PHE A 67 10.72 -11.73 -22.72
N LEU A 68 10.14 -12.91 -22.49
CA LEU A 68 9.74 -13.39 -21.18
C LEU A 68 10.86 -14.15 -20.44
N GLY A 69 11.95 -14.48 -21.16
CA GLY A 69 13.07 -15.27 -20.64
C GLY A 69 12.81 -16.77 -20.64
N GLN A 70 13.87 -17.57 -20.48
CA GLN A 70 13.76 -19.00 -20.24
C GLN A 70 13.64 -19.25 -18.74
N MET A 71 12.64 -20.02 -18.34
CA MET A 71 12.52 -20.49 -16.96
C MET A 71 13.33 -21.78 -16.79
N GLU A 72 14.10 -21.84 -15.72
CA GLU A 72 14.82 -23.06 -15.36
C GLU A 72 13.82 -24.18 -15.02
N LYS A 73 14.16 -25.41 -15.37
CA LYS A 73 13.37 -26.58 -14.99
C LYS A 73 13.55 -26.81 -13.50
N PRO A 74 12.45 -26.90 -12.70
CA PRO A 74 12.57 -27.24 -11.30
C PRO A 74 13.22 -28.62 -11.12
N ASN A 75 13.86 -28.82 -9.97
CA ASN A 75 14.54 -30.06 -9.63
C ASN A 75 13.52 -31.16 -9.27
N VAL A 76 12.91 -31.72 -10.32
CA VAL A 76 11.90 -32.78 -10.24
C VAL A 76 12.13 -33.77 -11.39
N GLU A 77 11.97 -35.05 -11.10
CA GLU A 77 12.12 -36.09 -12.12
C GLU A 77 11.02 -35.99 -13.18
N SER A 78 9.76 -35.97 -12.75
CA SER A 78 8.62 -35.76 -13.67
C SER A 78 7.39 -35.23 -12.93
N ILE A 79 6.59 -34.43 -13.65
CA ILE A 79 5.22 -34.05 -13.24
C ILE A 79 4.30 -34.37 -14.44
N SER A 80 3.27 -35.19 -14.23
CA SER A 80 2.28 -35.49 -15.26
C SER A 80 0.88 -35.06 -14.81
N GLY A 81 -0.03 -34.82 -15.77
CA GLY A 81 -1.42 -34.43 -15.49
C GLY A 81 -1.60 -32.98 -15.01
N LEU A 82 -0.54 -32.15 -14.98
CA LEU A 82 -0.60 -30.77 -14.51
C LEU A 82 -1.36 -29.88 -15.52
N PRO A 83 -2.47 -29.20 -15.12
CA PRO A 83 -3.12 -28.20 -15.95
C PRO A 83 -2.34 -26.88 -15.95
N PRO A 84 -2.73 -25.87 -16.77
CA PRO A 84 -2.18 -24.53 -16.67
C PRO A 84 -2.27 -24.02 -15.24
N ALA A 85 -1.19 -23.45 -14.71
CA ALA A 85 -1.09 -23.06 -13.31
C ALA A 85 -1.08 -21.52 -13.15
N ILE A 86 -1.83 -21.02 -12.17
CA ILE A 86 -1.92 -19.61 -11.79
C ILE A 86 -1.55 -19.48 -10.31
N SER A 87 -0.58 -18.62 -10.02
CA SER A 87 -0.15 -18.33 -8.65
C SER A 87 -0.81 -17.07 -8.09
N ILE A 88 -1.24 -17.15 -6.83
CA ILE A 88 -1.74 -16.02 -6.05
C ILE A 88 -0.94 -15.95 -4.74
N ASP A 89 0.22 -15.30 -4.81
CA ASP A 89 1.16 -15.14 -3.71
C ASP A 89 0.96 -13.83 -2.92
N GLN A 90 1.64 -13.71 -1.76
CA GLN A 90 1.60 -12.52 -0.91
C GLN A 90 2.59 -11.42 -1.33
N LYS A 91 3.67 -11.77 -2.05
CA LYS A 91 4.89 -10.95 -2.12
C LYS A 91 4.83 -9.70 -2.99
N THR A 92 3.80 -9.46 -3.77
CA THR A 92 3.78 -8.35 -4.72
C THR A 92 2.83 -7.23 -4.32
N THR A 93 3.24 -6.38 -3.40
CA THR A 93 2.67 -5.03 -3.32
C THR A 93 3.21 -4.22 -4.50
N ASN A 94 2.35 -3.88 -5.44
CA ASN A 94 2.71 -2.99 -6.53
C ASN A 94 3.02 -1.60 -5.94
N ARG A 95 4.28 -1.17 -6.04
CA ARG A 95 4.74 0.14 -5.53
C ARG A 95 4.41 1.30 -6.45
N ASN A 96 3.74 1.06 -7.56
CA ASN A 96 3.35 2.11 -8.47
C ASN A 96 2.31 3.03 -7.80
N PRO A 97 2.60 4.33 -7.61
CA PRO A 97 1.69 5.26 -6.93
C PRO A 97 0.38 5.52 -7.69
N ARG A 98 0.31 5.13 -8.96
CA ARG A 98 -0.88 5.24 -9.79
C ARG A 98 -1.79 4.01 -9.71
N SER A 99 -1.30 2.88 -9.19
CA SER A 99 -2.12 1.68 -9.05
C SER A 99 -3.12 1.82 -7.90
N THR A 100 -4.38 1.55 -8.17
CA THR A 100 -5.49 1.56 -7.20
C THR A 100 -6.23 0.23 -7.23
N VAL A 101 -7.06 -0.04 -6.22
CA VAL A 101 -7.94 -1.21 -6.21
C VAL A 101 -8.76 -1.26 -7.49
N GLY A 102 -9.37 -0.14 -7.91
CA GLY A 102 -10.17 -0.05 -9.12
C GLY A 102 -9.43 -0.39 -10.42
N THR A 103 -8.12 -0.03 -10.52
CA THR A 103 -7.33 -0.33 -11.72
C THR A 103 -6.84 -1.77 -11.75
N VAL A 104 -6.51 -2.36 -10.60
CA VAL A 104 -6.05 -3.76 -10.52
C VAL A 104 -7.20 -4.74 -10.76
N THR A 105 -8.41 -4.39 -10.32
CA THR A 105 -9.63 -5.19 -10.54
C THR A 105 -10.28 -4.94 -11.90
N GLU A 106 -9.74 -4.00 -12.69
CA GLU A 106 -10.28 -3.53 -13.97
C GLU A 106 -11.68 -2.88 -13.85
N ILE A 107 -12.26 -2.79 -12.65
CA ILE A 107 -13.58 -2.18 -12.43
C ILE A 107 -13.58 -0.71 -12.87
N TYR A 108 -12.45 -0.02 -12.64
CA TYR A 108 -12.29 1.39 -13.04
C TYR A 108 -12.41 1.57 -14.56
N ASP A 109 -11.93 0.63 -15.37
CA ASP A 109 -12.00 0.69 -16.82
C ASP A 109 -13.46 0.55 -17.33
N TYR A 110 -14.25 -0.30 -16.66
CA TYR A 110 -15.69 -0.36 -16.93
C TYR A 110 -16.42 0.92 -16.52
N PHE A 111 -16.06 1.55 -15.39
CA PHE A 111 -16.63 2.85 -15.02
C PHE A 111 -16.23 3.95 -16.01
N ARG A 112 -14.99 3.98 -16.48
CA ARG A 112 -14.56 4.92 -17.53
C ARG A 112 -15.42 4.79 -18.79
N LEU A 113 -15.70 3.55 -19.19
CA LEU A 113 -16.57 3.27 -20.34
C LEU A 113 -18.02 3.68 -20.06
N LEU A 114 -18.53 3.39 -18.86
CA LEU A 114 -19.89 3.77 -18.45
C LEU A 114 -20.08 5.29 -18.50
N TYR A 115 -19.18 6.05 -17.86
CA TYR A 115 -19.23 7.51 -17.83
C TYR A 115 -19.08 8.15 -19.20
N ALA A 116 -18.28 7.55 -20.07
CA ALA A 116 -18.12 8.02 -21.44
C ALA A 116 -19.37 7.78 -22.31
N ARG A 117 -20.19 6.77 -21.99
CA ARG A 117 -21.35 6.37 -22.82
C ARG A 117 -22.68 6.91 -22.33
N ILE A 118 -22.88 6.98 -21.01
CA ILE A 118 -24.16 7.42 -20.42
C ILE A 118 -24.02 8.61 -19.45
N GLY A 119 -22.79 9.10 -19.24
CA GLY A 119 -22.53 10.22 -18.34
C GLY A 119 -23.12 11.52 -18.86
N ILE A 120 -23.64 12.32 -17.94
CA ILE A 120 -24.20 13.64 -18.19
C ILE A 120 -23.16 14.69 -17.85
N PRO A 121 -22.65 15.47 -18.82
CA PRO A 121 -21.67 16.50 -18.56
C PRO A 121 -22.31 17.75 -17.96
N HIS A 122 -21.63 18.37 -17.02
CA HIS A 122 -21.98 19.61 -16.37
C HIS A 122 -20.85 20.63 -16.53
N CYS A 123 -21.18 21.89 -16.46
CA CYS A 123 -20.17 22.95 -16.45
C CYS A 123 -19.34 22.92 -15.16
N PRO A 124 -18.02 22.81 -15.24
CA PRO A 124 -17.18 22.76 -14.04
C PRO A 124 -17.18 24.07 -13.23
N LYS A 125 -17.74 25.18 -13.79
CA LYS A 125 -17.78 26.48 -13.12
C LYS A 125 -19.17 26.81 -12.56
N CYS A 126 -20.25 26.59 -13.30
CA CYS A 126 -21.62 26.95 -12.88
C CYS A 126 -22.50 25.74 -12.55
N GLY A 127 -22.05 24.49 -12.82
CA GLY A 127 -22.79 23.27 -12.51
C GLY A 127 -23.97 22.96 -13.46
N LYS A 128 -24.26 23.80 -14.42
CA LYS A 128 -25.38 23.55 -15.36
C LYS A 128 -25.07 22.38 -16.28
N GLU A 129 -26.08 21.56 -16.56
CA GLU A 129 -26.02 20.48 -17.54
C GLU A 129 -25.65 21.01 -18.91
N ILE A 130 -24.70 20.36 -19.59
CA ILE A 130 -24.28 20.71 -20.94
C ILE A 130 -24.83 19.67 -21.90
N LYS A 131 -25.75 20.09 -22.78
CA LYS A 131 -26.34 19.24 -23.83
C LYS A 131 -25.73 19.57 -25.19
N ARG A 132 -25.50 18.53 -25.97
CA ARG A 132 -25.22 18.68 -27.40
C ARG A 132 -26.54 18.69 -28.11
N GLN A 133 -26.79 19.74 -28.84
CA GLN A 133 -28.03 19.89 -29.64
C GLN A 133 -27.72 19.76 -31.13
N THR A 134 -28.55 19.05 -31.84
CA THR A 134 -28.50 19.04 -33.32
C THR A 134 -29.16 20.28 -33.88
N VAL A 135 -28.82 20.62 -35.12
CA VAL A 135 -29.47 21.78 -35.82
C VAL A 135 -30.98 21.63 -35.80
N ASP A 136 -31.52 20.44 -36.07
CA ASP A 136 -32.98 20.20 -36.07
C ASP A 136 -33.59 20.46 -34.68
N GLN A 137 -32.94 19.99 -33.59
CA GLN A 137 -33.42 20.26 -32.23
C GLN A 137 -33.40 21.77 -31.90
N MET A 138 -32.41 22.52 -32.38
CA MET A 138 -32.33 23.94 -32.18
C MET A 138 -33.46 24.66 -32.96
N VAL A 139 -33.73 24.22 -34.19
CA VAL A 139 -34.84 24.71 -34.99
C VAL A 139 -36.18 24.48 -34.29
N ASP A 140 -36.44 23.23 -33.82
CA ASP A 140 -37.66 22.88 -33.11
C ASP A 140 -37.86 23.74 -31.84
N GLU A 141 -36.79 23.94 -31.07
CA GLU A 141 -36.86 24.76 -29.84
C GLU A 141 -37.11 26.23 -30.14
N ILE A 142 -36.48 26.78 -31.18
CA ILE A 142 -36.71 28.17 -31.63
C ILE A 142 -38.11 28.33 -32.19
N MET A 143 -38.63 27.35 -32.92
CA MET A 143 -40.00 27.39 -33.48
C MET A 143 -41.12 27.32 -32.42
N ASN A 144 -40.80 26.86 -31.20
CA ASN A 144 -41.72 26.90 -30.05
C ASN A 144 -41.93 28.32 -29.48
N LEU A 145 -41.16 29.33 -29.93
CA LEU A 145 -41.40 30.72 -29.55
C LEU A 145 -42.72 31.23 -30.14
N PRO A 146 -43.37 32.23 -29.53
CA PRO A 146 -44.63 32.78 -30.01
C PRO A 146 -44.53 33.26 -31.48
N GLU A 147 -45.59 33.04 -32.23
CA GLU A 147 -45.65 33.49 -33.62
C GLU A 147 -45.44 35.03 -33.75
N ARG A 148 -44.71 35.47 -34.79
CA ARG A 148 -44.22 36.82 -35.04
C ARG A 148 -43.12 37.33 -34.08
N THR A 149 -42.60 36.54 -33.19
CA THR A 149 -41.40 36.90 -32.41
C THR A 149 -40.25 37.20 -33.37
N LYS A 150 -39.62 38.37 -33.19
CA LYS A 150 -38.44 38.77 -33.97
C LYS A 150 -37.17 38.27 -33.29
N ILE A 151 -36.33 37.55 -34.01
CA ILE A 151 -35.09 36.98 -33.53
C ILE A 151 -33.91 37.38 -34.42
N GLN A 152 -32.71 37.40 -33.81
CA GLN A 152 -31.45 37.51 -34.54
C GLN A 152 -30.60 36.29 -34.25
N LEU A 153 -30.04 35.68 -35.30
CA LEU A 153 -29.10 34.55 -35.14
C LEU A 153 -27.69 35.12 -35.13
N LEU A 154 -27.01 34.95 -34.00
CA LEU A 154 -25.68 35.49 -33.70
C LEU A 154 -24.63 34.40 -33.64
N ALA A 155 -23.50 34.63 -34.30
CA ALA A 155 -22.32 33.78 -34.21
C ALA A 155 -21.30 34.41 -33.25
N PRO A 156 -21.12 33.88 -32.01
CA PRO A 156 -20.12 34.40 -31.06
C PRO A 156 -18.74 33.99 -31.50
N VAL A 157 -17.97 34.87 -32.12
CA VAL A 157 -16.63 34.59 -32.65
C VAL A 157 -15.48 34.97 -31.69
N VAL A 158 -15.71 35.88 -30.76
CA VAL A 158 -14.78 36.29 -29.70
C VAL A 158 -15.54 36.37 -28.38
N ARG A 159 -15.02 35.72 -27.35
CA ARG A 159 -15.62 35.74 -26.01
C ARG A 159 -14.53 36.06 -24.97
N GLY A 160 -14.67 37.23 -24.34
CA GLY A 160 -13.81 37.65 -23.24
C GLY A 160 -12.32 37.71 -23.54
N ARG A 161 -11.92 37.93 -24.80
CA ARG A 161 -10.49 37.96 -25.17
C ARG A 161 -10.05 39.42 -25.37
N LYS A 162 -8.81 39.71 -24.93
CA LYS A 162 -8.16 41.00 -25.17
C LYS A 162 -7.67 41.10 -26.61
N GLY A 163 -7.72 42.28 -27.21
CA GLY A 163 -7.19 42.53 -28.53
C GLY A 163 -8.10 43.48 -29.35
N GLU A 164 -7.57 44.04 -30.42
CA GLU A 164 -8.29 44.94 -31.38
C GLU A 164 -9.18 44.14 -32.34
N HIS A 165 -8.95 42.88 -32.52
CA HIS A 165 -9.71 41.90 -33.31
C HIS A 165 -10.01 42.33 -34.78
N ALA A 166 -9.21 43.27 -35.37
CA ALA A 166 -9.40 43.78 -36.73
C ALA A 166 -9.56 42.69 -37.80
N LYS A 167 -8.78 41.59 -37.69
CA LYS A 167 -8.87 40.45 -38.62
C LYS A 167 -10.23 39.73 -38.58
N VAL A 168 -10.94 39.77 -37.48
CA VAL A 168 -12.27 39.17 -37.33
C VAL A 168 -13.27 39.98 -38.11
N PHE A 169 -13.21 41.30 -38.00
CA PHE A 169 -14.11 42.21 -38.76
C PHE A 169 -13.85 42.13 -40.26
N GLU A 170 -12.56 42.11 -40.67
CA GLU A 170 -12.22 41.94 -42.09
C GLU A 170 -12.76 40.63 -42.67
N ARG A 171 -12.63 39.55 -41.93
CA ARG A 171 -13.10 38.24 -42.37
C ARG A 171 -14.60 38.19 -42.45
N ALA A 172 -15.34 38.75 -41.48
CA ALA A 172 -16.79 38.86 -41.50
C ALA A 172 -17.27 39.71 -42.69
N LYS A 173 -16.64 40.85 -42.95
CA LYS A 173 -16.93 41.71 -44.08
C LYS A 173 -16.70 41.01 -45.43
N LYS A 174 -15.57 40.31 -45.59
CA LYS A 174 -15.26 39.50 -46.79
C LYS A 174 -16.25 38.35 -47.02
N SER A 175 -16.81 37.80 -45.97
CA SER A 175 -17.85 36.76 -46.05
C SER A 175 -19.25 37.29 -46.29
N GLY A 176 -19.44 38.63 -46.48
CA GLY A 176 -20.70 39.24 -46.83
C GLY A 176 -21.62 39.61 -45.65
N TYR A 177 -21.16 39.48 -44.42
CA TYR A 177 -21.93 39.90 -43.24
C TYR A 177 -21.88 41.43 -43.12
N VAL A 178 -23.02 42.01 -42.65
CA VAL A 178 -23.21 43.46 -42.61
C VAL A 178 -23.07 44.02 -41.21
N ARG A 179 -23.44 43.23 -40.18
CA ARG A 179 -23.55 43.72 -38.80
C ARG A 179 -22.84 42.80 -37.80
N VAL A 180 -22.35 43.45 -36.77
CA VAL A 180 -21.67 42.79 -35.64
C VAL A 180 -22.12 43.44 -34.34
N ILE A 181 -22.27 42.65 -33.28
CA ILE A 181 -22.49 43.13 -31.94
C ILE A 181 -21.16 43.03 -31.19
N VAL A 182 -20.71 44.15 -30.63
CA VAL A 182 -19.47 44.21 -29.82
C VAL A 182 -19.85 44.74 -28.45
N ASP A 183 -19.60 43.96 -27.45
CA ASP A 183 -19.88 44.26 -26.02
C ASP A 183 -21.32 44.71 -25.80
N GLY A 184 -22.28 44.10 -26.52
CA GLY A 184 -23.71 44.41 -26.50
C GLY A 184 -24.16 45.56 -27.39
N ASN A 185 -23.25 46.24 -28.06
CA ASN A 185 -23.57 47.33 -28.99
C ASN A 185 -23.47 46.87 -30.45
N MET A 186 -24.47 47.24 -31.26
CA MET A 186 -24.51 46.90 -32.69
C MET A 186 -23.71 47.87 -33.51
N TYR A 187 -22.86 47.37 -34.41
CA TYR A 187 -22.05 48.13 -35.36
C TYR A 187 -22.28 47.64 -36.78
N ASP A 188 -22.18 48.53 -37.74
CA ASP A 188 -22.15 48.16 -39.14
C ASP A 188 -20.70 47.90 -39.58
N LEU A 189 -20.46 46.78 -40.27
CA LEU A 189 -19.13 46.40 -40.74
C LEU A 189 -18.57 47.28 -41.87
N SER A 190 -19.39 48.18 -42.39
CA SER A 190 -18.93 49.24 -43.31
C SER A 190 -18.16 50.35 -42.59
N GLU A 191 -18.43 50.54 -41.28
CA GLU A 191 -17.75 51.52 -40.43
C GLU A 191 -16.42 50.99 -39.89
N GLU A 192 -15.54 51.91 -39.50
CA GLU A 192 -14.26 51.54 -38.90
C GLU A 192 -14.45 51.27 -37.41
N ILE A 193 -14.34 49.99 -37.00
CA ILE A 193 -14.52 49.56 -35.62
C ILE A 193 -13.17 49.46 -34.96
N SER A 194 -12.86 50.36 -34.00
CA SER A 194 -11.62 50.38 -33.23
C SER A 194 -11.90 49.93 -31.80
N LEU A 195 -11.18 48.89 -31.33
CA LEU A 195 -11.31 48.34 -30.00
C LEU A 195 -10.07 48.54 -29.16
N GLU A 196 -10.23 48.66 -27.84
CA GLU A 196 -9.14 48.82 -26.92
C GLU A 196 -8.34 47.51 -26.74
N LYS A 197 -7.06 47.50 -27.10
CA LYS A 197 -6.18 46.33 -27.09
C LYS A 197 -6.08 45.60 -25.73
N ASN A 198 -6.20 46.32 -24.61
CA ASN A 198 -6.02 45.80 -23.25
C ASN A 198 -7.34 45.40 -22.56
N LYS A 199 -8.48 45.70 -23.18
CA LYS A 199 -9.80 45.34 -22.67
C LYS A 199 -10.28 43.99 -23.25
N LYS A 200 -11.09 43.30 -22.50
CA LYS A 200 -11.71 42.05 -22.95
C LYS A 200 -12.98 42.39 -23.73
N HIS A 201 -13.12 41.84 -24.94
CA HIS A 201 -14.26 42.09 -25.82
C HIS A 201 -15.03 40.80 -26.10
N ASN A 202 -16.31 40.92 -26.29
CA ASN A 202 -17.22 39.93 -26.88
C ASN A 202 -17.66 40.42 -28.27
N ILE A 203 -17.51 39.55 -29.27
CA ILE A 203 -17.85 39.87 -30.63
C ILE A 203 -18.76 38.80 -31.21
N GLU A 204 -19.95 39.19 -31.65
CA GLU A 204 -20.98 38.32 -32.21
C GLU A 204 -21.37 38.81 -33.60
N ILE A 205 -21.26 37.93 -34.61
CA ILE A 205 -21.64 38.29 -35.98
C ILE A 205 -23.15 38.03 -36.17
N VAL A 206 -23.89 39.01 -36.64
CA VAL A 206 -25.32 38.86 -36.98
C VAL A 206 -25.42 38.14 -38.33
N VAL A 207 -25.85 36.87 -38.30
CA VAL A 207 -25.92 36.02 -39.50
C VAL A 207 -27.25 36.19 -40.21
N ASP A 208 -28.37 36.15 -39.47
CA ASP A 208 -29.71 36.35 -40.05
C ASP A 208 -30.65 37.00 -39.02
N ARG A 209 -31.71 37.61 -39.54
CA ARG A 209 -32.81 38.21 -38.79
C ARG A 209 -34.13 37.64 -39.29
N LEU A 210 -34.82 36.99 -38.38
CA LEU A 210 -36.04 36.24 -38.74
C LEU A 210 -37.21 36.67 -37.85
N ALA A 211 -38.43 36.43 -38.34
CA ALA A 211 -39.64 36.49 -37.54
C ALA A 211 -40.25 35.09 -37.55
N ILE A 212 -40.58 34.55 -36.36
CA ILE A 212 -41.17 33.23 -36.23
C ILE A 212 -42.50 33.16 -36.97
N ARG A 213 -42.62 32.26 -37.94
CA ARG A 213 -43.81 31.95 -38.72
C ARG A 213 -43.68 30.55 -39.32
N GLU A 214 -44.77 29.92 -39.60
CA GLU A 214 -44.80 28.61 -40.26
C GLU A 214 -44.05 28.66 -41.61
N GLY A 215 -43.26 27.66 -41.93
CA GLY A 215 -42.53 27.56 -43.22
C GLY A 215 -41.17 28.22 -43.27
N ILE A 216 -40.61 28.73 -42.13
CA ILE A 216 -39.23 29.29 -42.10
C ILE A 216 -38.15 28.27 -41.68
N GLU A 217 -38.56 27.05 -41.33
CA GLU A 217 -37.67 26.02 -40.71
C GLU A 217 -36.43 25.78 -41.58
N LYS A 218 -36.63 25.65 -42.92
CA LYS A 218 -35.52 25.40 -43.84
C LYS A 218 -34.49 26.55 -43.85
N ARG A 219 -34.98 27.78 -43.94
CA ARG A 219 -34.11 28.97 -43.91
C ARG A 219 -33.39 29.11 -42.55
N MET A 220 -34.12 28.81 -41.47
CA MET A 220 -33.57 28.85 -40.13
C MET A 220 -32.46 27.81 -39.99
N ALA A 221 -32.67 26.57 -40.45
CA ALA A 221 -31.64 25.53 -40.43
C ALA A 221 -30.38 25.93 -41.21
N GLU A 222 -30.54 26.45 -42.45
CA GLU A 222 -29.41 26.94 -43.25
C GLU A 222 -28.64 28.10 -42.59
N SER A 223 -29.36 29.01 -41.92
CA SER A 223 -28.77 30.11 -41.17
C SER A 223 -28.06 29.63 -39.90
N ILE A 224 -28.62 28.64 -39.16
CA ILE A 224 -28.01 28.02 -37.99
C ILE A 224 -26.73 27.27 -38.39
N GLU A 225 -26.74 26.51 -39.49
CA GLU A 225 -25.53 25.85 -39.99
C GLU A 225 -24.41 26.85 -40.28
N SER A 226 -24.76 27.99 -40.89
CA SER A 226 -23.80 29.08 -41.14
C SER A 226 -23.25 29.68 -39.85
N VAL A 227 -24.08 29.86 -38.83
CA VAL A 227 -23.66 30.31 -37.50
C VAL A 227 -22.70 29.30 -36.88
N MET A 228 -23.01 27.99 -36.93
CA MET A 228 -22.20 26.92 -36.37
C MET A 228 -20.81 26.85 -36.98
N GLN A 229 -20.71 27.02 -38.30
CA GLN A 229 -19.40 27.08 -39.00
C GLN A 229 -18.58 28.29 -38.59
N LEU A 230 -19.18 29.45 -38.38
CA LEU A 230 -18.46 30.67 -37.97
C LEU A 230 -18.02 30.66 -36.54
N SER A 231 -18.88 30.22 -35.66
CA SER A 231 -18.66 30.26 -34.18
C SER A 231 -17.89 29.08 -33.64
N GLY A 232 -17.72 28.01 -34.44
CA GLY A 232 -17.19 26.73 -33.97
C GLY A 232 -18.18 25.95 -33.12
N GLY A 233 -19.48 25.99 -33.46
CA GLY A 233 -20.53 25.19 -32.85
C GLY A 233 -21.40 25.91 -31.80
N LEU A 234 -21.36 27.22 -31.72
CA LEU A 234 -22.18 28.02 -30.78
C LEU A 234 -23.17 28.91 -31.54
N LEU A 235 -24.39 28.99 -31.01
CA LEU A 235 -25.42 29.89 -31.51
C LEU A 235 -26.02 30.69 -30.36
N VAL A 236 -26.18 31.98 -30.57
CA VAL A 236 -26.96 32.84 -29.69
C VAL A 236 -28.17 33.31 -30.50
N VAL A 237 -29.34 33.01 -29.98
CA VAL A 237 -30.60 33.54 -30.53
C VAL A 237 -31.03 34.72 -29.68
N ASP A 238 -30.78 35.91 -30.18
CA ASP A 238 -31.20 37.14 -29.54
C ASP A 238 -32.68 37.40 -29.85
N VAL A 239 -33.50 37.32 -28.82
CA VAL A 239 -34.96 37.58 -28.94
C VAL A 239 -35.18 39.06 -28.70
N ILE A 240 -35.65 39.80 -29.71
CA ILE A 240 -35.90 41.23 -29.60
C ILE A 240 -36.99 41.46 -28.56
N ASP A 241 -36.69 42.26 -27.54
CA ASP A 241 -37.53 42.50 -26.34
C ASP A 241 -37.67 41.30 -25.41
N GLY A 242 -36.77 40.27 -25.48
CA GLY A 242 -36.69 39.10 -24.63
C GLY A 242 -35.29 38.77 -24.14
N GLU A 243 -35.13 37.64 -23.49
CA GLU A 243 -33.81 37.14 -23.09
C GLU A 243 -33.17 36.32 -24.21
N PRO A 244 -31.83 36.41 -24.42
CA PRO A 244 -31.17 35.65 -25.45
C PRO A 244 -31.12 34.15 -25.07
N ILE A 245 -31.36 33.28 -26.06
CA ILE A 245 -31.29 31.82 -25.91
C ILE A 245 -29.97 31.34 -26.50
N ASN A 246 -29.22 30.54 -25.72
CA ASN A 246 -27.92 30.04 -26.12
C ASN A 246 -28.01 28.57 -26.48
N PHE A 247 -27.45 28.16 -27.62
CA PHE A 247 -27.40 26.80 -28.12
C PHE A 247 -25.95 26.39 -28.40
N SER A 248 -25.67 25.10 -28.29
CA SER A 248 -24.34 24.56 -28.61
C SER A 248 -24.41 23.20 -29.30
N GLN A 249 -23.70 23.08 -30.41
CA GLN A 249 -23.48 21.80 -31.10
C GLN A 249 -22.34 20.99 -30.47
N SER A 250 -21.44 21.62 -29.73
CA SER A 250 -20.36 21.02 -28.96
C SER A 250 -20.69 21.03 -27.47
N PHE A 251 -19.99 20.20 -26.68
CA PHE A 251 -20.14 20.23 -25.22
C PHE A 251 -19.55 21.52 -24.63
N SER A 252 -20.23 22.64 -24.81
CA SER A 252 -19.81 23.93 -24.25
C SER A 252 -20.92 24.58 -23.44
N CYS A 253 -20.52 25.17 -22.29
CA CYS A 253 -21.44 25.90 -21.45
C CYS A 253 -21.81 27.23 -22.11
N PRO A 254 -23.09 27.50 -22.40
CA PRO A 254 -23.51 28.74 -23.05
C PRO A 254 -23.19 29.96 -22.17
N ASP A 255 -23.32 29.86 -20.86
CA ASP A 255 -23.13 30.99 -19.93
C ASP A 255 -21.64 31.25 -19.62
N CYS A 256 -20.86 30.21 -19.39
CA CYS A 256 -19.48 30.36 -18.97
C CYS A 256 -18.45 30.32 -20.12
N GLY A 257 -18.85 29.93 -21.32
CA GLY A 257 -17.99 29.80 -22.48
C GLY A 257 -16.92 28.69 -22.35
N ILE A 258 -17.07 27.79 -21.37
CA ILE A 258 -16.17 26.65 -21.19
C ILE A 258 -16.61 25.56 -22.15
N SER A 259 -15.68 25.12 -23.01
CA SER A 259 -15.86 23.93 -23.84
C SER A 259 -15.22 22.72 -23.18
N ILE A 260 -15.98 21.64 -23.17
CA ILE A 260 -15.49 20.32 -22.76
C ILE A 260 -15.15 19.56 -24.03
N ASP A 261 -13.94 18.99 -24.09
CA ASP A 261 -13.56 18.13 -25.21
C ASP A 261 -14.50 16.91 -25.29
N GLU A 262 -14.49 16.23 -26.43
CA GLU A 262 -15.32 15.03 -26.62
C GLU A 262 -15.08 14.01 -25.48
N ILE A 263 -16.19 13.57 -24.88
CA ILE A 263 -16.16 12.69 -23.72
C ILE A 263 -15.90 11.26 -24.19
N GLU A 264 -14.65 10.83 -23.99
CA GLU A 264 -14.17 9.50 -24.32
C GLU A 264 -13.68 8.77 -23.05
N PRO A 265 -13.53 7.43 -23.07
CA PRO A 265 -12.98 6.70 -21.93
C PRO A 265 -11.61 7.21 -21.47
N ARG A 266 -10.77 7.75 -22.38
CA ARG A 266 -9.47 8.37 -22.03
C ARG A 266 -9.61 9.64 -21.21
N SER A 267 -10.72 10.36 -21.30
CA SER A 267 -10.98 11.57 -20.50
C SER A 267 -11.12 11.28 -19.01
N PHE A 268 -11.43 10.03 -18.64
CA PHE A 268 -11.52 9.56 -17.26
C PHE A 268 -10.28 8.77 -16.81
N SER A 269 -9.22 8.74 -17.62
CA SER A 269 -7.98 8.03 -17.24
C SER A 269 -7.01 8.98 -16.57
N PHE A 270 -6.70 8.74 -15.31
CA PHE A 270 -5.65 9.49 -14.60
C PHE A 270 -4.22 9.05 -15.01
N ASN A 271 -4.07 7.97 -15.79
CA ASN A 271 -2.81 7.53 -16.40
C ASN A 271 -2.58 8.15 -17.79
N ASN A 272 -3.55 8.89 -18.32
CA ASN A 272 -3.49 9.52 -19.62
C ASN A 272 -3.51 11.05 -19.46
N PRO A 273 -2.64 11.81 -20.14
CA PRO A 273 -2.61 13.28 -20.08
C PRO A 273 -3.95 13.96 -20.42
N PHE A 274 -4.82 13.30 -21.18
CA PHE A 274 -6.15 13.84 -21.52
C PHE A 274 -7.07 13.95 -20.31
N GLY A 275 -7.01 12.99 -19.37
CA GLY A 275 -7.88 12.97 -18.19
C GLY A 275 -7.16 13.36 -16.90
N ALA A 276 -5.83 13.21 -16.84
CA ALA A 276 -5.05 13.44 -15.63
C ALA A 276 -5.04 14.92 -15.20
N CYS A 277 -5.10 15.16 -13.90
CA CYS A 277 -4.89 16.50 -13.33
C CYS A 277 -3.52 17.06 -13.78
N PRO A 278 -3.46 18.28 -14.32
CA PRO A 278 -2.23 18.85 -14.89
C PRO A 278 -1.15 19.14 -13.84
N VAL A 279 -1.53 19.28 -12.56
CA VAL A 279 -0.60 19.60 -11.47
C VAL A 279 0.06 18.35 -10.88
N CYS A 280 -0.70 17.28 -10.61
CA CYS A 280 -0.17 16.05 -10.04
C CYS A 280 0.03 14.93 -11.06
N HIS A 281 -0.28 15.17 -12.33
CA HIS A 281 -0.16 14.19 -13.42
C HIS A 281 -0.82 12.83 -13.09
N GLY A 282 -1.99 12.88 -12.43
CA GLY A 282 -2.77 11.70 -12.09
C GLY A 282 -2.34 10.95 -10.83
N ILE A 283 -1.37 11.45 -10.07
CA ILE A 283 -0.92 10.82 -8.81
C ILE A 283 -1.92 11.09 -7.69
N GLY A 284 -2.55 12.29 -7.68
CA GLY A 284 -3.54 12.70 -6.67
C GLY A 284 -2.95 13.36 -5.43
N TYR A 285 -1.66 13.24 -5.21
CA TYR A 285 -0.98 13.81 -4.04
C TYR A 285 0.39 14.37 -4.41
N LYS A 286 0.98 15.12 -3.49
CA LYS A 286 2.36 15.59 -3.54
C LYS A 286 3.11 15.08 -2.32
N MET A 287 4.38 14.78 -2.50
CA MET A 287 5.31 14.55 -1.39
C MET A 287 6.02 15.87 -1.11
N GLU A 288 5.84 16.39 0.08
CA GLU A 288 6.39 17.67 0.52
C GLU A 288 7.19 17.48 1.81
N PHE A 289 8.33 18.16 1.92
CA PHE A 289 9.10 18.16 3.16
C PHE A 289 8.30 18.84 4.26
N ALA A 290 8.09 18.15 5.38
CA ALA A 290 7.26 18.58 6.49
C ALA A 290 8.12 19.19 7.60
N PRO A 291 7.93 20.47 7.96
CA PRO A 291 8.67 21.12 9.04
C PRO A 291 8.64 20.35 10.36
N GLU A 292 7.49 19.77 10.69
CA GLU A 292 7.28 18.97 11.91
C GLU A 292 8.06 17.64 11.95
N LEU A 293 8.52 17.14 10.80
CA LEU A 293 9.42 15.99 10.74
C LEU A 293 10.89 16.42 10.74
N MET A 294 11.17 17.64 10.27
CA MET A 294 12.52 18.21 10.28
C MET A 294 12.91 18.74 11.66
N ILE A 295 11.91 19.20 12.42
CA ILE A 295 12.02 19.66 13.82
C ILE A 295 10.98 18.86 14.63
N PRO A 296 11.29 17.62 14.99
CA PRO A 296 10.32 16.71 15.62
C PRO A 296 9.98 17.07 17.06
N ASP A 297 10.87 17.75 17.75
CA ASP A 297 10.69 18.24 19.10
C ASP A 297 10.97 19.76 19.15
N PRO A 298 9.94 20.60 19.01
CA PRO A 298 10.09 22.04 19.00
C PRO A 298 10.42 22.63 20.39
N SER A 299 10.28 21.85 21.47
CA SER A 299 10.69 22.28 22.82
C SER A 299 12.21 22.29 23.02
N LEU A 300 12.96 21.66 22.10
CA LEU A 300 14.42 21.73 22.08
C LEU A 300 14.90 23.01 21.40
N SER A 301 16.05 23.51 21.86
CA SER A 301 16.77 24.57 21.19
C SER A 301 17.60 24.01 20.00
N ILE A 302 18.09 24.89 19.14
CA ILE A 302 19.03 24.51 18.06
C ILE A 302 20.32 23.94 18.64
N ASP A 303 20.77 24.45 19.77
CA ASP A 303 21.93 23.96 20.50
C ASP A 303 21.71 22.55 21.06
N ASP A 304 20.49 22.25 21.52
CA ASP A 304 20.11 20.94 22.03
C ASP A 304 19.72 19.95 20.92
N GLY A 305 19.81 20.35 19.64
CA GLY A 305 19.58 19.48 18.49
C GLY A 305 18.15 19.41 17.98
N ALA A 306 17.37 20.50 18.07
CA ALA A 306 16.03 20.58 17.49
C ALA A 306 15.98 20.18 16.01
N ILE A 307 17.05 20.51 15.22
CA ILE A 307 17.12 20.18 13.79
C ILE A 307 17.58 18.74 13.59
N ALA A 308 16.67 17.90 13.19
CA ALA A 308 16.89 16.45 13.01
C ALA A 308 17.37 16.06 11.60
N VAL A 309 17.45 17.02 10.67
CA VAL A 309 17.73 16.77 9.25
C VAL A 309 19.17 16.34 9.01
N MET A 310 19.36 15.31 8.18
CA MET A 310 20.67 14.83 7.79
C MET A 310 21.53 15.95 7.17
N GLY A 311 22.76 16.08 7.67
CA GLY A 311 23.69 17.14 7.29
C GLY A 311 23.52 18.46 8.04
N TRP A 312 22.44 18.61 8.84
CA TRP A 312 22.24 19.74 9.76
C TRP A 312 22.37 19.35 11.24
N GLN A 313 22.42 18.05 11.54
CA GLN A 313 22.65 17.56 12.92
C GLN A 313 23.99 18.03 13.51
N SER A 314 24.97 18.35 12.66
CA SER A 314 26.27 18.90 13.07
C SER A 314 26.19 20.35 13.60
N VAL A 315 25.02 20.97 13.59
CA VAL A 315 24.79 22.30 14.17
C VAL A 315 25.10 22.35 15.68
N THR A 316 24.96 21.20 16.37
CA THR A 316 25.34 21.06 17.79
C THR A 316 26.86 20.99 18.01
N ASN A 317 27.67 20.77 16.94
CA ASN A 317 29.12 20.63 17.02
C ASN A 317 29.81 21.97 16.79
N GLU A 318 30.54 22.42 17.77
CA GLU A 318 31.41 23.61 17.62
C GLU A 318 32.38 23.40 16.45
N GLY A 319 32.56 24.47 15.63
CA GLY A 319 33.43 24.44 14.47
C GLY A 319 32.86 23.79 13.21
N SER A 320 31.59 23.38 13.19
CA SER A 320 30.93 22.95 11.97
C SER A 320 30.47 24.14 11.12
N PHE A 321 30.41 23.96 9.78
CA PHE A 321 29.94 25.03 8.87
C PHE A 321 28.43 25.30 9.08
N THR A 322 27.65 24.30 9.44
CA THR A 322 26.23 24.45 9.76
C THR A 322 26.02 25.28 11.03
N ARG A 323 26.89 25.08 12.03
CA ARG A 323 26.92 25.90 13.27
C ARG A 323 27.23 27.35 12.95
N ALA A 324 28.33 27.59 12.22
CA ALA A 324 28.72 28.94 11.82
C ALA A 324 27.63 29.65 11.00
N THR A 325 26.90 28.91 10.17
CA THR A 325 25.74 29.44 9.42
C THR A 325 24.61 29.87 10.32
N MET A 326 24.23 29.05 11.31
CA MET A 326 23.18 29.42 12.26
C MET A 326 23.58 30.58 13.19
N GLU A 327 24.84 30.65 13.62
CA GLU A 327 25.37 31.77 14.40
C GLU A 327 25.33 33.08 13.62
N ALA A 328 25.68 33.04 12.31
CA ALA A 328 25.57 34.19 11.45
C ALA A 328 24.12 34.67 11.26
N LEU A 329 23.16 33.76 11.14
CA LEU A 329 21.73 34.06 11.10
C LEU A 329 21.26 34.64 12.43
N ALA A 330 21.63 34.02 13.56
CA ALA A 330 21.32 34.46 14.91
C ALA A 330 21.79 35.91 15.17
N LYS A 331 23.02 36.23 14.76
CA LYS A 331 23.57 37.58 14.87
C LYS A 331 22.82 38.58 14.00
N LYS A 332 22.52 38.22 12.73
CA LYS A 332 21.83 39.14 11.78
C LYS A 332 20.39 39.41 12.18
N TYR A 333 19.64 38.38 12.59
CA TYR A 333 18.21 38.46 12.88
C TYR A 333 17.90 38.58 14.38
N LYS A 334 18.93 38.64 15.23
CA LYS A 334 18.85 38.88 16.69
C LYS A 334 18.01 37.84 17.42
N PHE A 335 18.36 36.56 17.26
CA PHE A 335 17.79 35.46 18.05
C PHE A 335 18.93 34.65 18.70
N ASP A 336 18.62 33.87 19.73
CA ASP A 336 19.58 33.03 20.45
C ASP A 336 19.36 31.56 20.12
N LEU A 337 20.45 30.82 19.83
CA LEU A 337 20.40 29.41 19.48
C LEU A 337 20.02 28.50 20.66
N SER A 338 20.12 28.99 21.90
CA SER A 338 19.71 28.28 23.12
C SER A 338 18.21 28.39 23.43
N THR A 339 17.46 29.21 22.69
CA THR A 339 16.00 29.34 22.83
C THR A 339 15.29 28.12 22.19
N PRO A 340 14.27 27.52 22.86
CA PRO A 340 13.42 26.51 22.27
C PRO A 340 12.84 26.95 20.93
N PHE A 341 12.76 26.03 19.95
CA PHE A 341 12.30 26.38 18.60
C PHE A 341 10.87 26.91 18.57
N GLU A 342 10.00 26.41 19.44
CA GLU A 342 8.60 26.87 19.57
C GLU A 342 8.46 28.31 20.09
N ASP A 343 9.44 28.79 20.86
CA ASP A 343 9.45 30.12 21.42
C ASP A 343 9.98 31.20 20.46
N TYR A 344 10.51 30.80 19.32
CA TYR A 344 10.91 31.79 18.31
C TYR A 344 9.69 32.48 17.70
N PRO A 345 9.78 33.81 17.46
CA PRO A 345 8.79 34.50 16.63
C PRO A 345 8.62 33.82 15.27
N GLN A 346 7.41 33.79 14.71
CA GLN A 346 7.12 33.16 13.42
C GLN A 346 8.08 33.58 12.31
N LYS A 347 8.49 34.83 12.29
CA LYS A 347 9.47 35.36 11.33
C LYS A 347 10.83 34.64 11.39
N ILE A 348 11.29 34.28 12.58
CA ILE A 348 12.56 33.55 12.77
C ILE A 348 12.40 32.10 12.33
N GLN A 349 11.28 31.46 12.72
CA GLN A 349 10.94 30.11 12.27
C GLN A 349 10.89 30.04 10.73
N ASP A 350 10.25 31.02 10.10
CA ASP A 350 10.17 31.11 8.62
C ASP A 350 11.55 31.27 7.96
N ILE A 351 12.44 32.07 8.55
CA ILE A 351 13.82 32.24 8.06
C ILE A 351 14.57 30.92 8.14
N ILE A 352 14.49 30.20 9.24
CA ILE A 352 15.15 28.91 9.42
C ILE A 352 14.62 27.88 8.43
N LEU A 353 13.30 27.80 8.24
CA LEU A 353 12.65 26.82 7.39
C LEU A 353 12.71 27.18 5.89
N GLN A 354 12.41 28.44 5.53
CA GLN A 354 12.21 28.88 4.15
C GLN A 354 13.36 29.72 3.59
N GLY A 355 14.30 30.19 4.45
CA GLY A 355 15.48 30.95 4.07
C GLY A 355 15.32 32.48 4.08
N THR A 356 16.38 33.16 3.69
CA THR A 356 16.53 34.62 3.76
C THR A 356 15.97 35.37 2.55
N LYS A 357 15.33 34.69 1.60
CA LYS A 357 14.68 35.27 0.40
C LYS A 357 15.58 36.26 -0.38
N GLY A 358 16.84 35.87 -0.62
CA GLY A 358 17.80 36.69 -1.37
C GLY A 358 18.75 37.50 -0.52
N GLU A 359 18.49 37.66 0.77
CA GLU A 359 19.44 38.41 1.63
C GLU A 359 20.68 37.59 1.95
N LYS A 360 21.85 38.14 1.72
CA LYS A 360 23.13 37.51 2.04
C LYS A 360 23.47 37.63 3.52
N VAL A 361 24.10 36.60 4.06
CA VAL A 361 24.59 36.49 5.43
C VAL A 361 26.06 36.15 5.39
N ASP A 362 26.90 36.87 6.15
CA ASP A 362 28.33 36.64 6.21
C ASP A 362 28.67 35.60 7.27
N VAL A 363 29.01 34.40 6.82
CA VAL A 363 29.37 33.25 7.65
C VAL A 363 30.86 33.25 7.91
N HIS A 364 31.24 33.46 9.15
CA HIS A 364 32.64 33.36 9.59
C HIS A 364 32.93 31.90 9.96
N TYR A 365 33.73 31.23 9.14
CA TYR A 365 34.05 29.82 9.36
C TYR A 365 35.53 29.60 9.57
N VAL A 366 35.87 28.82 10.60
CA VAL A 366 37.25 28.38 10.90
C VAL A 366 37.33 26.89 10.69
N GLY A 367 37.84 26.45 9.58
CA GLY A 367 38.01 25.02 9.24
C GLY A 367 39.48 24.55 9.34
N GLN A 368 39.69 23.26 9.11
CA GLN A 368 41.03 22.65 9.13
C GLN A 368 42.01 23.28 8.12
N ARG A 369 41.55 23.95 7.08
CA ARG A 369 42.34 24.57 6.01
C ARG A 369 42.47 26.08 6.12
N GLY A 370 42.00 26.72 7.21
CA GLY A 370 42.12 28.16 7.44
C GLY A 370 40.81 28.83 7.86
N ARG A 371 40.86 30.18 7.97
CA ARG A 371 39.69 31.03 8.32
C ARG A 371 39.20 31.71 7.04
N GLY A 372 37.86 31.79 6.89
CA GLY A 372 37.24 32.47 5.75
C GLY A 372 35.92 33.12 6.13
N VAL A 373 35.53 34.15 5.38
CA VAL A 373 34.21 34.75 5.45
C VAL A 373 33.48 34.40 4.15
N TYR A 374 32.34 33.76 4.26
CA TYR A 374 31.53 33.35 3.11
C TYR A 374 30.21 34.12 3.14
N SER A 375 30.02 34.99 2.15
CA SER A 375 28.73 35.71 1.98
C SER A 375 27.77 34.83 1.22
N ILE A 376 26.85 34.20 1.93
CA ILE A 376 25.90 33.23 1.38
C ILE A 376 24.45 33.70 1.53
N GLU A 377 23.62 33.35 0.58
CA GLU A 377 22.17 33.36 0.74
C GLU A 377 21.76 32.05 1.44
N PHE A 378 21.09 32.16 2.59
CA PHE A 378 20.58 30.98 3.26
C PHE A 378 19.26 30.56 2.62
N GLU A 379 19.27 29.45 1.92
CA GLU A 379 18.11 28.93 1.16
C GLU A 379 16.99 28.36 2.06
N GLY A 380 17.25 28.19 3.36
CA GLY A 380 16.33 27.53 4.30
C GLY A 380 16.45 26.02 4.34
N LEU A 381 16.04 25.41 5.45
CA LEU A 381 16.15 23.96 5.64
C LEU A 381 15.37 23.20 4.56
N ILE A 382 14.12 23.61 4.24
CA ILE A 382 13.26 22.90 3.29
C ILE A 382 13.89 22.85 1.90
N LYS A 383 14.27 24.01 1.35
CA LYS A 383 14.89 24.08 0.02
C LYS A 383 16.25 23.38 -0.05
N ASN A 384 17.05 23.49 1.03
CA ASN A 384 18.34 22.81 1.12
C ASN A 384 18.19 21.29 1.02
N VAL A 385 17.24 20.73 1.77
CA VAL A 385 16.97 19.29 1.77
C VAL A 385 16.37 18.85 0.43
N GLU A 386 15.47 19.63 -0.15
CA GLU A 386 14.89 19.38 -1.47
C GLU A 386 15.97 19.32 -2.55
N ARG A 387 16.88 20.27 -2.55
CA ARG A 387 18.02 20.28 -3.48
C ARG A 387 18.92 19.06 -3.29
N ARG A 388 19.30 18.74 -2.04
CA ARG A 388 20.14 17.56 -1.74
C ARG A 388 19.44 16.25 -2.12
N TYR A 389 18.15 16.14 -1.92
CA TYR A 389 17.35 14.99 -2.36
C TYR A 389 17.37 14.79 -3.87
N ARG A 390 17.32 15.90 -4.64
CA ARG A 390 17.40 15.84 -6.11
C ARG A 390 18.81 15.50 -6.61
N GLU A 391 19.84 16.04 -5.97
CA GLU A 391 21.23 15.90 -6.39
C GLU A 391 21.88 14.58 -5.98
N THR A 392 21.42 13.93 -4.93
CA THR A 392 22.03 12.69 -4.46
C THR A 392 21.80 11.52 -5.42
N ALA A 393 22.86 10.80 -5.75
CA ALA A 393 22.80 9.55 -6.51
C ALA A 393 22.62 8.30 -5.61
N SER A 394 22.66 8.47 -4.28
CA SER A 394 22.55 7.36 -3.32
C SER A 394 21.12 7.10 -2.94
N ASP A 395 20.60 5.91 -3.26
CA ASP A 395 19.25 5.49 -2.91
C ASP A 395 19.02 5.46 -1.39
N THR A 396 20.04 5.07 -0.61
CA THR A 396 19.97 5.08 0.87
C THR A 396 19.77 6.50 1.39
N THR A 397 20.50 7.47 0.84
CA THR A 397 20.40 8.88 1.21
C THR A 397 19.06 9.47 0.79
N LYS A 398 18.53 9.10 -0.40
CA LYS A 398 17.18 9.48 -0.82
C LYS A 398 16.13 8.98 0.14
N GLN A 399 16.18 7.68 0.49
CA GLN A 399 15.25 7.07 1.43
C GLN A 399 15.29 7.74 2.81
N GLU A 400 16.45 8.19 3.26
CA GLU A 400 16.56 8.93 4.52
C GLU A 400 15.89 10.31 4.42
N TYR A 401 16.08 11.04 3.32
CA TYR A 401 15.37 12.30 3.10
C TYR A 401 13.85 12.10 2.99
N GLU A 402 13.38 11.01 2.39
CA GLU A 402 11.95 10.68 2.30
C GLU A 402 11.28 10.53 3.67
N THR A 403 12.04 10.18 4.72
CA THR A 403 11.50 10.14 6.10
C THR A 403 11.07 11.51 6.63
N PHE A 404 11.51 12.59 6.01
CA PHE A 404 11.12 13.97 6.34
C PHE A 404 9.98 14.50 5.45
N MET A 405 9.43 13.66 4.57
CA MET A 405 8.31 14.02 3.70
C MET A 405 7.00 13.52 4.27
N ARG A 406 5.95 14.29 4.00
CA ARG A 406 4.56 13.85 4.17
C ARG A 406 3.84 13.87 2.83
N ILE A 407 2.82 13.05 2.74
CA ILE A 407 1.92 12.99 1.60
C ILE A 407 0.77 13.96 1.85
N THR A 408 0.60 14.95 0.96
CA THR A 408 -0.51 15.91 0.99
C THR A 408 -1.37 15.75 -0.25
N PRO A 409 -2.72 15.86 -0.15
CA PRO A 409 -3.57 15.85 -1.33
C PRO A 409 -3.19 16.98 -2.30
N CYS A 410 -3.27 16.72 -3.58
CA CYS A 410 -2.98 17.73 -4.60
C CYS A 410 -3.94 18.91 -4.46
N SER A 411 -3.44 20.13 -4.38
CA SER A 411 -4.21 21.35 -4.19
C SER A 411 -5.21 21.64 -5.31
N GLU A 412 -4.93 21.19 -6.54
CA GLU A 412 -5.80 21.42 -7.71
C GLU A 412 -6.97 20.43 -7.79
N CYS A 413 -6.68 19.12 -7.64
CA CYS A 413 -7.72 18.09 -7.76
C CYS A 413 -8.23 17.55 -6.42
N GLY A 414 -7.71 18.02 -5.28
CA GLY A 414 -8.14 17.57 -3.96
C GLY A 414 -7.96 16.06 -3.74
N GLY A 415 -6.99 15.44 -4.39
CA GLY A 415 -6.77 13.99 -4.34
C GLY A 415 -7.49 13.18 -5.43
N ARG A 416 -8.41 13.78 -6.18
CA ARG A 416 -9.28 13.09 -7.16
C ARG A 416 -8.58 12.66 -8.47
N ARG A 417 -7.32 13.03 -8.70
CA ARG A 417 -6.43 12.62 -9.80
C ARG A 417 -6.80 13.11 -11.21
N LEU A 418 -8.04 13.53 -11.44
CA LEU A 418 -8.59 13.91 -12.75
C LEU A 418 -8.70 15.43 -12.90
N LYS A 419 -8.86 15.87 -14.16
CA LYS A 419 -9.21 17.26 -14.52
C LYS A 419 -10.61 17.62 -14.05
N LYS A 420 -10.86 18.91 -13.86
CA LYS A 420 -12.17 19.44 -13.44
C LYS A 420 -13.29 19.13 -14.45
N GLU A 421 -12.98 19.15 -15.73
CA GLU A 421 -13.91 18.83 -16.81
C GLU A 421 -14.36 17.36 -16.76
N SER A 422 -13.42 16.44 -16.49
CA SER A 422 -13.74 15.01 -16.30
C SER A 422 -14.55 14.76 -15.04
N LEU A 423 -14.28 15.50 -13.97
CA LEU A 423 -15.02 15.42 -12.71
C LEU A 423 -16.42 16.08 -12.81
N ALA A 424 -16.66 16.90 -13.81
CA ALA A 424 -17.96 17.52 -14.05
C ALA A 424 -18.96 16.60 -14.79
N VAL A 425 -18.57 15.37 -15.14
CA VAL A 425 -19.46 14.37 -15.75
C VAL A 425 -20.01 13.46 -14.66
N THR A 426 -21.34 13.27 -14.62
CA THR A 426 -22.02 12.49 -13.58
C THR A 426 -22.83 11.33 -14.16
N VAL A 427 -22.99 10.27 -13.34
CA VAL A 427 -23.96 9.17 -13.54
C VAL A 427 -24.66 8.97 -12.20
N GLY A 428 -25.98 9.08 -12.17
CA GLY A 428 -26.75 9.04 -10.92
C GLY A 428 -26.30 10.16 -9.96
N ASP A 429 -26.11 11.38 -10.47
CA ASP A 429 -25.69 12.60 -9.75
C ASP A 429 -24.30 12.55 -9.08
N ARG A 430 -23.50 11.52 -9.37
CA ARG A 430 -22.14 11.38 -8.84
C ARG A 430 -21.11 11.32 -9.93
N ASN A 431 -19.95 11.97 -9.70
CA ASN A 431 -18.81 11.84 -10.60
C ASN A 431 -18.01 10.57 -10.33
N ILE A 432 -17.12 10.20 -11.26
CA ILE A 432 -16.34 8.96 -11.20
C ILE A 432 -15.42 8.88 -9.96
N ALA A 433 -14.89 10.00 -9.48
CA ALA A 433 -14.05 10.00 -8.29
C ALA A 433 -14.87 9.75 -7.01
N GLU A 434 -16.04 10.39 -6.89
CA GLU A 434 -16.95 10.21 -5.76
C GLU A 434 -17.43 8.76 -5.62
N ILE A 435 -17.75 8.09 -6.73
CA ILE A 435 -18.14 6.68 -6.67
C ILE A 435 -16.96 5.77 -6.33
N CYS A 436 -15.74 6.12 -6.77
CA CYS A 436 -14.55 5.35 -6.43
C CYS A 436 -14.14 5.51 -4.96
N ASP A 437 -14.55 6.59 -4.30
CA ASP A 437 -14.30 6.82 -2.86
C ASP A 437 -15.29 6.09 -1.96
N LEU A 438 -16.44 5.65 -2.50
CA LEU A 438 -17.38 4.80 -1.76
C LEU A 438 -16.74 3.48 -1.36
N SER A 439 -17.17 2.91 -0.23
CA SER A 439 -16.88 1.51 0.08
C SER A 439 -17.46 0.60 -1.01
N ILE A 440 -16.80 -0.55 -1.27
CA ILE A 440 -17.29 -1.53 -2.26
C ILE A 440 -18.73 -1.95 -1.95
N GLY A 441 -19.08 -2.08 -0.66
CA GLY A 441 -20.45 -2.39 -0.24
C GLY A 441 -21.46 -1.31 -0.61
N ASP A 442 -21.12 -0.02 -0.38
CA ASP A 442 -22.00 1.10 -0.71
C ASP A 442 -21.99 1.40 -2.20
N LEU A 443 -20.85 1.21 -2.87
CA LEU A 443 -20.77 1.29 -4.33
C LEU A 443 -21.67 0.26 -5.00
N LYS A 444 -21.73 -0.97 -4.49
CA LYS A 444 -22.65 -2.01 -5.01
C LYS A 444 -24.10 -1.58 -4.88
N LYS A 445 -24.50 -1.04 -3.71
CA LYS A 445 -25.86 -0.51 -3.50
C LYS A 445 -26.16 0.66 -4.43
N PHE A 446 -25.20 1.57 -4.63
CA PHE A 446 -25.36 2.68 -5.57
C PHE A 446 -25.60 2.18 -6.99
N VAL A 447 -24.78 1.22 -7.47
CA VAL A 447 -24.90 0.65 -8.82
C VAL A 447 -26.21 -0.14 -8.99
N ASP A 448 -26.68 -0.81 -7.94
CA ASP A 448 -27.96 -1.54 -7.97
C ASP A 448 -29.17 -0.62 -7.94
N GLY A 449 -29.05 0.54 -7.30
CA GLY A 449 -30.11 1.56 -7.20
C GLY A 449 -30.08 2.64 -8.29
N LEU A 450 -29.26 2.50 -9.34
CA LEU A 450 -29.21 3.48 -10.42
C LEU A 450 -30.52 3.51 -11.21
N GLU A 451 -31.17 4.68 -11.20
CA GLU A 451 -32.33 4.99 -12.06
C GLU A 451 -31.83 5.52 -13.41
N LEU A 452 -31.97 4.73 -14.45
CA LEU A 452 -31.51 5.04 -15.81
C LEU A 452 -32.68 5.13 -16.78
N THR A 453 -32.58 6.01 -17.73
CA THR A 453 -33.54 6.08 -18.85
C THR A 453 -33.45 4.79 -19.67
N PRO A 454 -34.54 4.42 -20.43
CA PRO A 454 -34.51 3.22 -21.27
C PRO A 454 -33.32 3.16 -22.22
N THR A 455 -32.94 4.31 -22.80
CA THR A 455 -31.78 4.42 -23.70
C THR A 455 -30.47 4.22 -22.97
N GLN A 456 -30.27 4.85 -21.79
CA GLN A 456 -29.08 4.66 -20.97
C GLN A 456 -28.96 3.22 -20.50
N LEU A 457 -30.08 2.57 -20.14
CA LEU A 457 -30.10 1.17 -19.73
C LEU A 457 -29.69 0.26 -20.90
N GLN A 458 -30.20 0.51 -22.10
CA GLN A 458 -29.82 -0.28 -23.29
C GLN A 458 -28.32 -0.18 -23.59
N ILE A 459 -27.75 1.01 -23.50
CA ILE A 459 -26.31 1.26 -23.72
C ILE A 459 -25.47 0.66 -22.59
N GLY A 460 -25.87 0.85 -21.32
CA GLY A 460 -25.10 0.50 -20.14
C GLY A 460 -25.23 -0.93 -19.66
N LYS A 461 -26.22 -1.71 -20.16
CA LYS A 461 -26.60 -3.03 -19.61
C LYS A 461 -25.45 -4.01 -19.44
N LEU A 462 -24.63 -4.16 -20.49
CA LEU A 462 -23.48 -5.11 -20.46
C LEU A 462 -22.38 -4.61 -19.51
N ILE A 463 -22.11 -3.32 -19.52
CA ILE A 463 -21.09 -2.68 -18.67
C ILE A 463 -21.50 -2.84 -17.19
N LEU A 464 -22.75 -2.53 -16.87
CA LEU A 464 -23.28 -2.65 -15.50
C LEU A 464 -23.28 -4.10 -15.01
N ARG A 465 -23.54 -5.06 -15.90
CA ARG A 465 -23.46 -6.48 -15.54
C ARG A 465 -22.05 -6.86 -15.11
N GLU A 466 -21.03 -6.46 -15.86
CA GLU A 466 -19.62 -6.73 -15.52
C GLU A 466 -19.22 -6.02 -14.22
N ILE A 467 -19.59 -4.75 -14.04
CA ILE A 467 -19.33 -4.02 -12.79
C ILE A 467 -19.97 -4.74 -11.60
N LYS A 468 -21.25 -5.12 -11.70
CA LYS A 468 -21.99 -5.80 -10.62
C LYS A 468 -21.37 -7.15 -10.27
N SER A 469 -20.94 -7.92 -11.27
CA SER A 469 -20.28 -9.21 -11.08
C SER A 469 -18.95 -9.06 -10.35
N ARG A 470 -18.07 -8.16 -10.81
CA ARG A 470 -16.75 -7.92 -10.21
C ARG A 470 -16.85 -7.33 -8.80
N LEU A 471 -17.79 -6.42 -8.55
CA LEU A 471 -18.09 -5.95 -7.20
C LEU A 471 -18.56 -7.09 -6.29
N GLY A 472 -19.40 -8.01 -6.81
CA GLY A 472 -19.82 -9.22 -6.10
C GLY A 472 -18.64 -10.05 -5.63
N PHE A 473 -17.68 -10.35 -6.50
CA PHE A 473 -16.49 -11.13 -6.13
C PHE A 473 -15.65 -10.46 -5.04
N LEU A 474 -15.52 -9.12 -5.05
CA LEU A 474 -14.83 -8.40 -3.97
C LEU A 474 -15.58 -8.50 -2.64
N LEU A 475 -16.90 -8.52 -2.66
CA LEU A 475 -17.72 -8.74 -1.46
C LEU A 475 -17.59 -10.17 -0.92
N ASP A 476 -17.56 -11.14 -1.82
CA ASP A 476 -17.45 -12.57 -1.48
C ASP A 476 -16.12 -12.89 -0.78
N VAL A 477 -15.04 -12.18 -1.12
CA VAL A 477 -13.74 -12.31 -0.44
C VAL A 477 -13.60 -11.39 0.80
N GLY A 478 -14.68 -10.76 1.27
CA GLY A 478 -14.69 -9.96 2.50
C GLY A 478 -14.04 -8.58 2.41
N LEU A 479 -13.99 -7.96 1.22
CA LEU A 479 -13.37 -6.64 0.99
C LEU A 479 -14.39 -5.50 0.89
N GLU A 480 -15.55 -5.62 1.53
CA GLU A 480 -16.65 -4.64 1.45
C GLU A 480 -16.27 -3.24 1.91
N TYR A 481 -15.31 -3.13 2.83
CA TYR A 481 -14.87 -1.86 3.44
C TYR A 481 -13.85 -1.08 2.61
N LEU A 482 -13.24 -1.69 1.59
CA LEU A 482 -12.28 -1.01 0.71
C LEU A 482 -13.00 -0.06 -0.25
N SER A 483 -12.27 0.96 -0.71
CA SER A 483 -12.69 1.82 -1.82
C SER A 483 -11.87 1.54 -3.08
N LEU A 484 -12.44 1.80 -4.26
CA LEU A 484 -11.74 1.64 -5.54
C LEU A 484 -10.59 2.64 -5.73
N SER A 485 -10.67 3.81 -5.07
CA SER A 485 -9.64 4.86 -5.09
C SER A 485 -8.40 4.52 -4.26
N ARG A 486 -8.50 3.53 -3.34
CA ARG A 486 -7.41 3.16 -2.43
C ARG A 486 -6.17 2.70 -3.21
N ALA A 487 -5.02 3.31 -2.89
CA ALA A 487 -3.75 2.96 -3.51
C ALA A 487 -3.31 1.55 -3.12
N THR A 488 -2.83 0.76 -4.08
CA THR A 488 -2.37 -0.62 -3.84
C THR A 488 -1.18 -0.70 -2.87
N SER A 489 -0.36 0.34 -2.82
CA SER A 489 0.77 0.44 -1.88
C SER A 489 0.36 0.56 -0.42
N SER A 490 -0.91 0.90 -0.14
CA SER A 490 -1.46 1.02 1.22
C SER A 490 -2.19 -0.23 1.69
N LEU A 491 -2.28 -1.26 0.85
CA LEU A 491 -2.95 -2.52 1.16
C LEU A 491 -2.04 -3.42 2.01
N SER A 492 -2.64 -4.16 2.93
CA SER A 492 -1.97 -5.29 3.57
C SER A 492 -1.72 -6.42 2.57
N GLY A 493 -0.79 -7.33 2.88
CA GLY A 493 -0.50 -8.49 2.03
C GLY A 493 -1.76 -9.32 1.74
N GLY A 494 -2.56 -9.60 2.77
CA GLY A 494 -3.80 -10.34 2.63
C GLY A 494 -4.89 -9.60 1.81
N GLU A 495 -5.03 -8.27 1.97
CA GLU A 495 -5.94 -7.47 1.14
C GLU A 495 -5.55 -7.54 -0.35
N ALA A 496 -4.26 -7.36 -0.66
CA ALA A 496 -3.76 -7.43 -2.03
C ALA A 496 -3.96 -8.82 -2.65
N GLN A 497 -3.75 -9.88 -1.88
CA GLN A 497 -3.95 -11.26 -2.31
C GLN A 497 -5.44 -11.54 -2.62
N ARG A 498 -6.36 -11.14 -1.73
CA ARG A 498 -7.80 -11.29 -1.94
C ARG A 498 -8.33 -10.50 -3.15
N ILE A 499 -7.77 -9.30 -3.41
CA ILE A 499 -8.08 -8.55 -4.63
C ILE A 499 -7.70 -9.35 -5.86
N ARG A 500 -6.52 -9.98 -5.88
CA ARG A 500 -6.09 -10.83 -7.01
C ARG A 500 -6.99 -12.06 -7.13
N LEU A 501 -7.32 -12.71 -6.01
CA LEU A 501 -8.24 -13.85 -6.02
C LEU A 501 -9.59 -13.45 -6.63
N ALA A 502 -10.20 -12.34 -6.19
CA ALA A 502 -11.44 -11.83 -6.75
C ALA A 502 -11.34 -11.52 -8.25
N THR A 503 -10.20 -10.97 -8.70
CA THR A 503 -9.94 -10.68 -10.11
C THR A 503 -9.84 -11.96 -10.93
N GLN A 504 -9.17 -13.00 -10.41
CA GLN A 504 -9.06 -14.30 -11.09
C GLN A 504 -10.38 -15.05 -11.18
N ILE A 505 -11.20 -15.03 -10.13
CA ILE A 505 -12.57 -15.58 -10.17
C ILE A 505 -13.38 -14.85 -11.25
N GLY A 506 -13.25 -13.53 -11.32
CA GLY A 506 -13.90 -12.70 -12.35
C GLY A 506 -13.46 -12.99 -13.77
N SER A 507 -12.29 -13.62 -13.98
CA SER A 507 -11.84 -14.03 -15.31
C SER A 507 -12.61 -15.21 -15.89
N GLY A 508 -13.32 -16.00 -15.04
CA GLY A 508 -14.11 -17.15 -15.45
C GLY A 508 -13.31 -18.30 -16.05
N LEU A 509 -12.00 -18.39 -15.75
CA LEU A 509 -11.16 -19.48 -16.24
C LEU A 509 -11.56 -20.82 -15.60
N VAL A 510 -11.58 -21.86 -16.41
CA VAL A 510 -11.99 -23.22 -16.03
C VAL A 510 -10.89 -24.21 -16.43
N GLY A 511 -10.70 -25.27 -15.65
CA GLY A 511 -9.72 -26.31 -15.92
C GLY A 511 -8.27 -25.93 -15.66
N VAL A 512 -8.03 -24.91 -14.79
CA VAL A 512 -6.70 -24.46 -14.36
C VAL A 512 -6.40 -24.92 -12.94
N ALA A 513 -5.11 -24.92 -12.57
CA ALA A 513 -4.68 -25.09 -11.18
C ALA A 513 -4.39 -23.72 -10.57
N TYR A 514 -5.13 -23.35 -9.55
CA TYR A 514 -4.83 -22.18 -8.74
C TYR A 514 -3.96 -22.58 -7.56
N ILE A 515 -2.83 -21.90 -7.38
CA ILE A 515 -1.89 -22.14 -6.29
C ILE A 515 -1.87 -20.89 -5.42
N LEU A 516 -2.35 -21.03 -4.18
CA LEU A 516 -2.53 -19.93 -3.24
C LEU A 516 -1.60 -20.09 -2.04
N ASP A 517 -1.04 -18.96 -1.57
CA ASP A 517 -0.17 -18.90 -0.39
C ASP A 517 -0.92 -18.25 0.78
N GLU A 518 -1.35 -19.04 1.74
CA GLU A 518 -1.98 -18.60 2.99
C GLU A 518 -3.10 -17.54 2.79
N PRO A 519 -4.14 -17.81 2.01
CA PRO A 519 -5.16 -16.81 1.70
C PRO A 519 -6.02 -16.37 2.90
N SER A 520 -6.05 -17.11 4.01
CA SER A 520 -6.76 -16.78 5.26
C SER A 520 -6.04 -15.72 6.11
N ILE A 521 -4.84 -15.29 5.71
CA ILE A 521 -3.97 -14.41 6.50
C ILE A 521 -4.65 -13.08 6.86
N GLY A 522 -4.58 -12.71 8.15
CA GLY A 522 -5.14 -11.44 8.66
C GLY A 522 -6.67 -11.37 8.59
N LEU A 523 -7.35 -12.51 8.43
CA LEU A 523 -8.80 -12.59 8.45
C LEU A 523 -9.34 -12.86 9.85
N HIS A 524 -10.42 -12.18 10.17
CA HIS A 524 -11.31 -12.61 11.25
C HIS A 524 -12.05 -13.90 10.82
N GLN A 525 -12.38 -14.76 11.77
CA GLN A 525 -13.01 -16.05 11.49
C GLN A 525 -14.27 -15.93 10.61
N ARG A 526 -15.08 -14.90 10.88
CA ARG A 526 -16.27 -14.59 10.05
C ARG A 526 -15.93 -14.37 8.57
N ASP A 527 -14.83 -13.69 8.30
CA ASP A 527 -14.41 -13.38 6.94
C ASP A 527 -13.72 -14.60 6.29
N ASN A 528 -13.09 -15.47 7.10
CA ASN A 528 -12.55 -16.75 6.67
C ASN A 528 -13.64 -17.71 6.18
N ASP A 529 -14.78 -17.77 6.85
CA ASP A 529 -15.94 -18.55 6.40
C ASP A 529 -16.41 -18.14 4.98
N LYS A 530 -16.37 -16.84 4.65
CA LYS A 530 -16.68 -16.34 3.30
C LYS A 530 -15.62 -16.76 2.28
N LEU A 531 -14.35 -16.64 2.65
CA LEU A 531 -13.23 -17.07 1.81
C LEU A 531 -13.32 -18.55 1.45
N ILE A 532 -13.57 -19.43 2.44
CA ILE A 532 -13.70 -20.87 2.23
C ILE A 532 -14.81 -21.17 1.21
N LYS A 533 -15.99 -20.54 1.36
CA LYS A 533 -17.09 -20.66 0.39
C LYS A 533 -16.69 -20.22 -1.02
N THR A 534 -15.93 -19.14 -1.11
CA THR A 534 -15.42 -18.62 -2.37
C THR A 534 -14.44 -19.61 -3.03
N LEU A 535 -13.53 -20.20 -2.25
CA LEU A 535 -12.61 -21.23 -2.74
C LEU A 535 -13.37 -22.49 -3.20
N GLN A 536 -14.37 -22.94 -2.44
CA GLN A 536 -15.23 -24.05 -2.84
C GLN A 536 -15.97 -23.76 -4.17
N HIS A 537 -16.50 -22.54 -4.31
CA HIS A 537 -17.13 -22.12 -5.56
C HIS A 537 -16.15 -22.15 -6.75
N LEU A 538 -14.92 -21.66 -6.56
CA LEU A 538 -13.89 -21.70 -7.60
C LEU A 538 -13.53 -23.13 -8.01
N LYS A 539 -13.49 -24.07 -7.07
CA LYS A 539 -13.35 -25.51 -7.33
C LYS A 539 -14.53 -26.03 -8.13
N ASP A 540 -15.76 -25.71 -7.71
CA ASP A 540 -17.00 -26.21 -8.34
C ASP A 540 -17.16 -25.75 -9.79
N LEU A 541 -16.44 -24.70 -10.21
CA LEU A 541 -16.30 -24.29 -11.60
C LEU A 541 -15.42 -25.25 -12.42
N GLY A 542 -14.84 -26.29 -11.83
CA GLY A 542 -13.99 -27.28 -12.50
C GLY A 542 -12.50 -26.93 -12.47
N ASN A 543 -12.04 -26.25 -11.41
CA ASN A 543 -10.63 -25.90 -11.21
C ASN A 543 -10.02 -26.78 -10.11
N THR A 544 -8.71 -26.98 -10.19
CA THR A 544 -7.93 -27.58 -9.12
C THR A 544 -7.39 -26.47 -8.22
N LEU A 545 -7.62 -26.55 -6.92
CA LEU A 545 -7.08 -25.62 -5.94
C LEU A 545 -5.97 -26.30 -5.13
N ILE A 546 -4.80 -25.69 -5.10
CA ILE A 546 -3.67 -26.11 -4.24
C ILE A 546 -3.36 -24.93 -3.31
N VAL A 547 -3.69 -25.08 -2.04
CA VAL A 547 -3.60 -23.99 -1.06
C VAL A 547 -2.60 -24.36 0.01
N VAL A 548 -1.57 -23.53 0.20
CA VAL A 548 -0.69 -23.63 1.37
C VAL A 548 -1.41 -22.96 2.53
N GLU A 549 -1.73 -23.72 3.59
CA GLU A 549 -2.53 -23.19 4.70
C GLU A 549 -2.19 -23.79 6.04
N HIS A 550 -2.53 -23.02 7.09
CA HIS A 550 -2.36 -23.38 8.49
C HIS A 550 -3.67 -23.25 9.31
N ASP A 551 -4.72 -22.76 8.68
CA ASP A 551 -6.03 -22.55 9.34
C ASP A 551 -6.80 -23.87 9.46
N GLU A 552 -7.35 -24.14 10.66
CA GLU A 552 -8.08 -25.36 10.96
C GLU A 552 -9.34 -25.50 10.10
N ASP A 553 -10.16 -24.45 9.99
CA ASP A 553 -11.42 -24.47 9.24
C ASP A 553 -11.19 -24.72 7.75
N THR A 554 -10.12 -24.12 7.20
CA THR A 554 -9.72 -24.33 5.80
C THR A 554 -9.27 -25.77 5.54
N MET A 555 -8.48 -26.36 6.45
CA MET A 555 -8.06 -27.76 6.34
C MET A 555 -9.24 -28.73 6.47
N LEU A 556 -10.21 -28.46 7.37
CA LEU A 556 -11.40 -29.27 7.53
C LEU A 556 -12.35 -29.19 6.33
N ALA A 557 -12.35 -28.06 5.62
CA ALA A 557 -13.17 -27.82 4.42
C ALA A 557 -12.55 -28.38 3.13
N ALA A 558 -11.27 -28.79 3.18
CA ALA A 558 -10.55 -29.33 2.01
C ALA A 558 -11.01 -30.76 1.69
N ASP A 559 -11.00 -31.07 0.38
CA ASP A 559 -11.28 -32.45 -0.10
C ASP A 559 -10.06 -33.37 0.13
N TYR A 560 -8.84 -32.79 0.09
CA TYR A 560 -7.57 -33.51 0.23
C TYR A 560 -6.54 -32.65 0.98
N VAL A 561 -5.84 -33.23 1.91
CA VAL A 561 -4.81 -32.56 2.72
C VAL A 561 -3.49 -33.32 2.59
N VAL A 562 -2.40 -32.60 2.44
CA VAL A 562 -1.03 -33.14 2.41
C VAL A 562 -0.23 -32.49 3.51
N ASP A 563 0.23 -33.27 4.47
CA ASP A 563 1.09 -32.81 5.57
C ASP A 563 2.56 -33.05 5.23
N ILE A 564 3.35 -31.95 5.20
CA ILE A 564 4.76 -31.94 4.85
C ILE A 564 5.59 -31.68 6.10
N GLY A 565 6.49 -32.61 6.39
CA GLY A 565 7.30 -32.58 7.60
C GLY A 565 8.43 -33.61 7.61
N PRO A 566 8.68 -34.25 8.77
CA PRO A 566 8.07 -34.01 10.09
C PRO A 566 8.59 -32.75 10.81
N GLY A 567 9.73 -32.18 10.36
CA GLY A 567 10.39 -31.02 10.95
C GLY A 567 10.52 -29.85 9.97
N ALA A 568 11.37 -28.89 10.30
CA ALA A 568 11.71 -27.74 9.46
C ALA A 568 13.12 -27.91 8.86
N GLY A 569 13.42 -27.19 7.76
CA GLY A 569 14.74 -27.19 7.12
C GLY A 569 15.18 -28.60 6.71
N GLU A 570 16.35 -29.02 7.16
CA GLU A 570 16.90 -30.37 6.85
C GLU A 570 16.08 -31.52 7.44
N HIS A 571 15.32 -31.29 8.49
CA HIS A 571 14.45 -32.28 9.12
C HIS A 571 13.06 -32.35 8.46
N GLY A 572 12.77 -31.46 7.49
CA GLY A 572 11.55 -31.43 6.70
C GLY A 572 11.67 -32.16 5.35
N GLY A 573 10.85 -31.76 4.41
CA GLY A 573 10.91 -32.14 3.00
C GLY A 573 10.40 -33.53 2.68
N LYS A 574 9.54 -34.13 3.52
CA LYS A 574 8.87 -35.41 3.29
C LYS A 574 7.36 -35.25 3.41
N VAL A 575 6.60 -36.08 2.69
CA VAL A 575 5.17 -36.22 2.95
C VAL A 575 4.99 -37.13 4.16
N VAL A 576 4.42 -36.60 5.23
CA VAL A 576 4.13 -37.34 6.48
C VAL A 576 2.81 -38.10 6.34
N ALA A 577 1.81 -37.41 5.82
CA ALA A 577 0.49 -37.98 5.57
C ALA A 577 -0.19 -37.26 4.40
N ALA A 578 -1.04 -37.99 3.66
CA ALA A 578 -1.82 -37.44 2.57
C ALA A 578 -3.17 -38.17 2.50
N GLY A 579 -4.26 -37.42 2.35
CA GLY A 579 -5.60 -37.97 2.35
C GLY A 579 -6.66 -36.95 2.78
N THR A 580 -7.77 -37.38 3.31
CA THR A 580 -8.78 -36.50 3.89
C THR A 580 -8.28 -35.91 5.22
N ALA A 581 -8.91 -34.84 5.71
CA ALA A 581 -8.59 -34.29 7.04
C ALA A 581 -8.64 -35.36 8.15
N LYS A 582 -9.54 -36.35 8.05
CA LYS A 582 -9.65 -37.48 8.99
C LYS A 582 -8.42 -38.40 8.94
N ASP A 583 -7.87 -38.63 7.74
CA ASP A 583 -6.68 -39.46 7.59
C ASP A 583 -5.45 -38.78 8.25
N ILE A 584 -5.33 -37.44 8.11
CA ILE A 584 -4.31 -36.65 8.78
C ILE A 584 -4.48 -36.71 10.31
N MET A 585 -5.72 -36.58 10.85
CA MET A 585 -6.02 -36.66 12.27
C MET A 585 -5.62 -38.03 12.87
N ASN A 586 -5.78 -39.09 12.11
CA ASN A 586 -5.50 -40.47 12.55
C ASN A 586 -3.99 -40.82 12.44
N CYS A 587 -3.19 -40.03 11.74
CA CYS A 587 -1.77 -40.26 11.63
C CYS A 587 -1.04 -39.83 12.93
N GLU A 588 -0.36 -40.81 13.60
CA GLU A 588 0.35 -40.53 14.83
C GLU A 588 1.60 -39.65 14.64
N GLU A 589 2.26 -39.77 13.49
CA GLU A 589 3.50 -39.03 13.17
C GLU A 589 3.19 -37.57 12.76
N SER A 590 1.94 -37.27 12.42
CA SER A 590 1.51 -35.94 11.98
C SER A 590 1.34 -35.00 13.19
N VAL A 591 2.20 -33.99 13.27
CA VAL A 591 2.04 -32.90 14.23
C VAL A 591 0.77 -32.10 13.95
N THR A 592 0.48 -31.82 12.67
CA THR A 592 -0.76 -31.18 12.24
C THR A 592 -1.97 -32.00 12.69
N GLY A 593 -1.95 -33.32 12.47
CA GLY A 593 -3.00 -34.24 12.90
C GLY A 593 -3.19 -34.28 14.41
N ALA A 594 -2.13 -34.11 15.18
CA ALA A 594 -2.21 -34.07 16.64
C ALA A 594 -2.96 -32.83 17.16
N TYR A 595 -2.80 -31.67 16.51
CA TYR A 595 -3.57 -30.44 16.82
C TYR A 595 -5.01 -30.53 16.32
N LEU A 596 -5.24 -30.94 15.07
CA LEU A 596 -6.58 -31.07 14.49
C LEU A 596 -7.47 -32.08 15.25
N SER A 597 -6.88 -33.15 15.76
CA SER A 597 -7.58 -34.16 16.57
C SER A 597 -7.70 -33.81 18.05
N HIS A 598 -7.21 -32.64 18.45
CA HIS A 598 -7.14 -32.17 19.84
C HIS A 598 -6.35 -33.09 20.78
N ARG A 599 -5.45 -33.95 20.24
CA ARG A 599 -4.46 -34.70 21.06
C ARG A 599 -3.46 -33.75 21.73
N ILE A 600 -3.12 -32.63 21.03
CA ILE A 600 -2.36 -31.51 21.57
C ILE A 600 -3.27 -30.29 21.52
N VAL A 601 -3.39 -29.57 22.63
CA VAL A 601 -4.24 -28.39 22.76
C VAL A 601 -3.43 -27.29 23.45
N ILE A 602 -3.56 -26.06 22.95
CA ILE A 602 -3.04 -24.86 23.61
C ILE A 602 -3.96 -24.56 24.81
N PRO A 603 -3.44 -24.61 26.06
CA PRO A 603 -4.29 -24.51 27.25
C PRO A 603 -4.81 -23.08 27.46
N VAL A 604 -6.01 -22.97 27.97
CA VAL A 604 -6.55 -21.69 28.49
C VAL A 604 -5.96 -21.47 29.89
N PRO A 605 -5.40 -20.30 30.20
CA PRO A 605 -4.86 -19.99 31.52
C PRO A 605 -5.94 -20.10 32.61
N GLU A 606 -5.63 -20.82 33.69
CA GLU A 606 -6.56 -20.99 34.83
C GLU A 606 -6.86 -19.66 35.54
N LYS A 607 -5.88 -18.76 35.58
CA LYS A 607 -6.00 -17.44 36.20
C LYS A 607 -5.52 -16.36 35.24
N ARG A 608 -6.28 -15.29 35.10
CA ARG A 608 -5.88 -14.10 34.36
C ARG A 608 -5.10 -13.15 35.28
N ARG A 609 -4.03 -12.52 34.72
CA ARG A 609 -3.24 -11.53 35.45
C ARG A 609 -4.09 -10.29 35.74
N LYS A 610 -3.79 -9.61 36.84
CA LYS A 610 -4.43 -8.34 37.20
C LYS A 610 -3.59 -7.17 36.64
N PRO A 611 -4.21 -6.13 36.08
CA PRO A 611 -3.50 -4.95 35.62
C PRO A 611 -2.75 -4.25 36.77
N THR A 612 -1.55 -3.78 36.48
CA THR A 612 -0.73 -2.95 37.41
C THR A 612 -1.05 -1.45 37.28
N GLY A 613 -1.62 -1.05 36.14
CA GLY A 613 -2.00 0.32 35.81
C GLY A 613 -2.80 0.37 34.51
N TYR A 614 -3.06 1.55 34.01
CA TYR A 614 -3.79 1.75 32.76
C TYR A 614 -3.22 2.92 31.95
N LEU A 615 -3.10 2.73 30.64
CA LEU A 615 -3.02 3.81 29.66
C LEU A 615 -4.44 4.18 29.22
N LYS A 616 -4.80 5.46 29.34
CA LYS A 616 -6.12 5.96 28.93
C LYS A 616 -6.00 6.72 27.62
N VAL A 617 -6.46 6.12 26.53
CA VAL A 617 -6.58 6.78 25.22
C VAL A 617 -7.92 7.52 25.19
N ILE A 618 -7.89 8.83 24.96
CA ILE A 618 -9.07 9.70 25.00
C ILE A 618 -9.22 10.39 23.65
N GLY A 619 -10.38 10.25 23.04
CA GLY A 619 -10.73 10.99 21.82
C GLY A 619 -9.99 10.57 20.56
N ALA A 620 -9.77 9.28 20.35
CA ALA A 620 -9.14 8.74 19.16
C ALA A 620 -10.05 8.90 17.92
N LYS A 621 -9.56 9.59 16.86
CA LYS A 621 -10.34 9.97 15.67
C LYS A 621 -9.59 9.70 14.33
N GLU A 622 -8.55 8.90 14.35
CA GLU A 622 -7.80 8.62 13.14
C GLU A 622 -8.54 7.62 12.23
N ASN A 623 -8.51 7.86 10.93
CA ASN A 623 -9.21 7.08 9.91
C ASN A 623 -10.71 6.90 10.24
N ASN A 624 -11.15 5.65 10.44
CA ASN A 624 -12.55 5.32 10.72
C ASN A 624 -12.93 5.35 12.21
N LEU A 625 -12.01 5.70 13.12
CA LEU A 625 -12.28 5.73 14.56
C LEU A 625 -13.27 6.84 14.94
N LYS A 626 -14.31 6.48 15.68
CA LYS A 626 -15.43 7.36 16.07
C LYS A 626 -15.27 7.92 17.48
N ASN A 627 -14.24 8.76 17.71
CA ASN A 627 -13.97 9.39 19.00
C ASN A 627 -13.84 8.38 20.15
N VAL A 628 -13.02 7.36 19.91
CA VAL A 628 -12.88 6.20 20.81
C VAL A 628 -12.17 6.60 22.11
N ASN A 629 -12.74 6.13 23.22
CA ASN A 629 -12.10 6.19 24.54
C ASN A 629 -11.89 4.75 25.03
N VAL A 630 -10.64 4.41 25.31
CA VAL A 630 -10.29 3.05 25.74
C VAL A 630 -9.17 3.05 26.77
N ASP A 631 -9.31 2.19 27.78
CA ASP A 631 -8.30 1.92 28.80
C ASP A 631 -7.52 0.66 28.41
N ILE A 632 -6.21 0.80 28.23
CA ILE A 632 -5.30 -0.30 27.93
C ILE A 632 -4.61 -0.69 29.24
N PRO A 633 -4.83 -1.92 29.74
CA PRO A 633 -4.25 -2.35 31.00
C PRO A 633 -2.75 -2.63 30.87
N LEU A 634 -1.97 -2.25 31.89
CA LEU A 634 -0.52 -2.44 31.97
C LEU A 634 -0.16 -3.69 32.74
N GLY A 635 1.00 -4.29 32.40
CA GLY A 635 1.53 -5.49 33.05
C GLY A 635 0.76 -6.78 32.73
N VAL A 636 -0.03 -6.78 31.68
CA VAL A 636 -0.85 -7.92 31.23
C VAL A 636 -0.74 -8.13 29.73
N PHE A 637 -1.19 -9.30 29.27
CA PHE A 637 -1.29 -9.67 27.87
C PHE A 637 -2.66 -9.24 27.32
N THR A 638 -2.70 -8.25 26.46
CA THR A 638 -3.91 -7.67 25.86
C THR A 638 -3.99 -8.01 24.38
N CYS A 639 -5.11 -8.57 23.92
CA CYS A 639 -5.42 -8.72 22.50
C CYS A 639 -6.39 -7.63 22.03
N VAL A 640 -6.08 -6.98 20.90
CA VAL A 640 -6.96 -6.08 20.18
C VAL A 640 -7.55 -6.84 18.99
N THR A 641 -8.86 -7.08 19.03
CA THR A 641 -9.58 -7.95 18.10
C THR A 641 -10.64 -7.18 17.31
N GLY A 642 -11.29 -7.85 16.38
CA GLY A 642 -12.40 -7.33 15.57
C GLY A 642 -12.22 -7.67 14.10
N VAL A 643 -13.28 -7.46 13.31
CA VAL A 643 -13.29 -7.78 11.88
C VAL A 643 -12.27 -6.99 11.08
N SER A 644 -11.97 -7.44 9.86
CA SER A 644 -11.02 -6.75 8.98
C SER A 644 -11.52 -5.32 8.68
N GLY A 645 -10.61 -4.32 8.74
CA GLY A 645 -10.96 -2.91 8.52
C GLY A 645 -11.74 -2.22 9.66
N SER A 646 -11.93 -2.85 10.83
CA SER A 646 -12.66 -2.26 11.96
C SER A 646 -11.97 -1.09 12.66
N GLY A 647 -10.66 -0.86 12.41
CA GLY A 647 -9.90 0.24 13.00
C GLY A 647 -8.83 -0.17 14.01
N LYS A 648 -8.52 -1.47 14.16
CA LYS A 648 -7.49 -2.00 15.07
C LYS A 648 -6.13 -1.33 14.88
N SER A 649 -5.60 -1.35 13.67
CA SER A 649 -4.28 -0.77 13.35
C SER A 649 -4.30 0.76 13.47
N SER A 650 -5.45 1.42 13.22
CA SER A 650 -5.60 2.87 13.46
C SER A 650 -5.47 3.21 14.94
N LEU A 651 -6.07 2.40 15.84
CA LEU A 651 -5.96 2.61 17.28
C LEU A 651 -4.56 2.26 17.78
N VAL A 652 -4.03 1.11 17.42
CA VAL A 652 -2.79 0.55 18.01
C VAL A 652 -1.55 1.15 17.35
N ASN A 653 -1.46 1.11 16.01
CA ASN A 653 -0.24 1.51 15.29
C ASN A 653 -0.19 3.03 15.07
N GLU A 654 -1.29 3.65 14.57
CA GLU A 654 -1.27 5.06 14.21
C GLU A 654 -1.37 5.97 15.45
N ILE A 655 -2.17 5.61 16.45
CA ILE A 655 -2.37 6.43 17.64
C ILE A 655 -1.47 5.96 18.78
N LEU A 656 -1.68 4.78 19.33
CA LEU A 656 -0.99 4.32 20.53
C LEU A 656 0.52 4.25 20.33
N TYR A 657 0.97 3.47 19.35
CA TYR A 657 2.40 3.29 19.10
C TYR A 657 3.10 4.60 18.74
N LYS A 658 2.58 5.35 17.76
CA LYS A 658 3.24 6.59 17.34
C LYS A 658 3.31 7.64 18.43
N THR A 659 2.26 7.76 19.27
CA THR A 659 2.27 8.69 20.41
C THR A 659 3.31 8.27 21.43
N LEU A 660 3.32 6.99 21.83
CA LEU A 660 4.32 6.46 22.77
C LEU A 660 5.73 6.54 22.21
N ALA A 661 5.94 6.22 20.93
CA ALA A 661 7.25 6.28 20.29
C ALA A 661 7.80 7.72 20.25
N LYS A 662 6.94 8.69 19.95
CA LYS A 662 7.31 10.12 19.99
C LYS A 662 7.70 10.56 21.41
N THR A 663 6.90 10.18 22.42
CA THR A 663 7.08 10.63 23.80
C THR A 663 8.21 9.89 24.52
N LEU A 664 8.23 8.55 24.47
CA LEU A 664 9.17 7.72 25.23
C LEU A 664 10.49 7.50 24.49
N ASN A 665 10.42 7.22 23.17
CA ASN A 665 11.59 6.90 22.36
C ASN A 665 12.14 8.11 21.59
N ARG A 666 11.51 9.29 21.67
CA ARG A 666 11.82 10.49 20.86
C ARG A 666 11.87 10.20 19.36
N ALA A 667 10.97 9.32 18.90
CA ALA A 667 10.93 8.91 17.50
C ALA A 667 10.35 10.02 16.61
N ARG A 668 10.89 10.12 15.40
CA ARG A 668 10.43 11.05 14.36
C ARG A 668 9.19 10.48 13.68
N CYS A 669 8.03 10.68 14.26
CA CYS A 669 6.76 10.25 13.70
C CYS A 669 5.64 11.22 14.04
N ILE A 670 4.62 11.25 13.19
CA ILE A 670 3.41 12.04 13.41
C ILE A 670 2.34 11.10 13.95
N PRO A 671 1.90 11.24 15.20
CA PRO A 671 0.79 10.48 15.75
C PRO A 671 -0.51 10.77 15.01
N GLY A 672 -1.41 9.78 14.97
CA GLY A 672 -2.77 9.96 14.49
C GLY A 672 -3.58 10.90 15.41
N LYS A 673 -4.74 11.33 14.92
CA LYS A 673 -5.61 12.29 15.61
C LYS A 673 -6.16 11.70 16.91
N VAL A 674 -5.69 12.19 18.05
CA VAL A 674 -6.12 11.82 19.39
C VAL A 674 -6.15 13.06 20.27
N LYS A 675 -7.08 13.12 21.22
CA LYS A 675 -7.14 14.24 22.14
C LYS A 675 -6.01 14.17 23.17
N GLU A 676 -5.83 13.02 23.83
CA GLU A 676 -4.84 12.83 24.89
C GLU A 676 -4.63 11.33 25.16
N ILE A 677 -3.41 10.96 25.59
CA ILE A 677 -3.11 9.65 26.19
C ILE A 677 -2.52 9.89 27.57
N LYS A 678 -3.19 9.36 28.63
CA LYS A 678 -2.75 9.48 30.03
C LYS A 678 -2.10 8.20 30.52
N GLY A 679 -1.17 8.32 31.50
CA GLY A 679 -0.52 7.17 32.13
C GLY A 679 0.78 6.73 31.45
N MET A 680 1.31 7.51 30.49
CA MET A 680 2.55 7.19 29.76
C MET A 680 3.78 7.17 30.68
N GLU A 681 3.74 7.91 31.78
CA GLU A 681 4.80 7.98 32.80
C GLU A 681 5.06 6.65 33.53
N GLN A 682 4.13 5.70 33.43
CA GLN A 682 4.28 4.36 33.98
C GLN A 682 5.19 3.46 33.13
N LEU A 683 5.51 3.91 31.90
CA LEU A 683 6.31 3.16 30.93
C LEU A 683 7.66 3.84 30.69
N ASP A 684 8.67 3.04 30.38
CA ASP A 684 10.01 3.51 30.02
C ASP A 684 10.28 3.46 28.52
N LYS A 685 9.62 2.55 27.82
CA LYS A 685 9.92 2.28 26.41
C LYS A 685 8.76 1.61 25.69
N VAL A 686 8.60 1.93 24.39
CA VAL A 686 7.72 1.19 23.48
C VAL A 686 8.51 0.48 22.40
N ILE A 687 8.14 -0.76 22.10
CA ILE A 687 8.75 -1.59 21.07
C ILE A 687 7.64 -2.07 20.14
N ASN A 688 7.78 -1.76 18.85
CA ASN A 688 6.90 -2.27 17.81
C ASN A 688 7.54 -3.43 17.07
N ILE A 689 6.80 -4.52 16.96
CA ILE A 689 7.22 -5.76 16.28
C ILE A 689 6.20 -6.02 15.16
N ASP A 690 6.45 -5.45 14.01
CA ASP A 690 5.65 -5.56 12.80
C ASP A 690 6.28 -6.50 11.77
N GLN A 691 5.56 -6.80 10.70
CA GLN A 691 6.00 -7.66 9.60
C GLN A 691 6.93 -6.97 8.59
N SER A 692 7.33 -5.72 8.82
CA SER A 692 8.26 -5.02 7.94
C SER A 692 9.63 -5.72 7.89
N PRO A 693 10.31 -5.73 6.73
CA PRO A 693 11.62 -6.36 6.61
C PRO A 693 12.64 -5.81 7.63
N ILE A 694 13.53 -6.67 8.12
CA ILE A 694 14.64 -6.28 9.02
C ILE A 694 15.71 -5.41 8.36
N GLY A 695 15.58 -5.18 7.06
CA GLY A 695 16.39 -4.29 6.26
C GLY A 695 15.97 -4.34 4.80
N ARG A 696 16.35 -3.31 4.05
CA ARG A 696 15.93 -3.14 2.64
C ARG A 696 16.96 -3.60 1.61
N THR A 697 18.14 -4.02 2.07
CA THR A 697 19.25 -4.42 1.20
C THR A 697 19.66 -5.87 1.45
N PRO A 698 20.25 -6.56 0.47
CA PRO A 698 20.77 -7.92 0.65
C PRO A 698 21.84 -8.07 1.74
N ARG A 699 22.43 -6.96 2.21
CA ARG A 699 23.41 -6.92 3.30
C ARG A 699 22.79 -7.09 4.68
N SER A 700 21.52 -6.72 4.83
CA SER A 700 20.80 -6.97 6.08
C SER A 700 20.46 -8.45 6.17
N ASN A 701 20.75 -9.06 7.31
CA ASN A 701 20.50 -10.48 7.58
C ASN A 701 20.25 -10.71 9.08
N PRO A 702 19.77 -11.89 9.49
CA PRO A 702 19.51 -12.21 10.89
C PRO A 702 20.70 -11.95 11.82
N ALA A 703 21.92 -12.32 11.40
CA ALA A 703 23.11 -12.13 12.22
C ALA A 703 23.46 -10.66 12.45
N THR A 704 23.27 -9.79 11.44
CA THR A 704 23.55 -8.35 11.59
C THR A 704 22.48 -7.66 12.41
N TYR A 705 21.22 -8.01 12.22
CA TYR A 705 20.09 -7.40 12.93
C TYR A 705 20.10 -7.71 14.44
N THR A 706 20.35 -8.96 14.80
CA THR A 706 20.46 -9.39 16.21
C THR A 706 21.76 -8.91 16.88
N GLY A 707 22.71 -8.39 16.08
CA GLY A 707 24.03 -7.98 16.54
C GLY A 707 24.95 -9.14 16.94
N VAL A 708 24.61 -10.40 16.61
CA VAL A 708 25.48 -11.55 16.84
C VAL A 708 26.69 -11.51 15.90
N PHE A 709 26.52 -10.95 14.71
CA PHE A 709 27.60 -10.85 13.73
C PHE A 709 28.79 -10.01 14.22
N ASP A 710 28.54 -8.98 15.01
CA ASP A 710 29.62 -8.19 15.63
C ASP A 710 30.52 -9.00 16.53
N MET A 711 29.92 -9.92 17.32
CA MET A 711 30.63 -10.84 18.19
C MET A 711 31.39 -11.93 17.41
N ILE A 712 30.78 -12.40 16.30
CA ILE A 712 31.42 -13.36 15.40
C ILE A 712 32.66 -12.71 14.73
N ARG A 713 32.57 -11.46 14.28
CA ARG A 713 33.70 -10.73 13.70
C ARG A 713 34.85 -10.52 14.71
N ASP A 714 34.50 -10.23 15.96
CA ASP A 714 35.49 -10.14 17.06
C ASP A 714 36.20 -11.47 17.29
N LEU A 715 35.46 -12.58 17.26
CA LEU A 715 36.00 -13.93 17.41
C LEU A 715 36.99 -14.28 16.28
N PHE A 716 36.61 -13.99 15.00
CA PHE A 716 37.50 -14.23 13.87
C PHE A 716 38.75 -13.34 13.92
N ALA A 717 38.64 -12.10 14.34
CA ALA A 717 39.80 -11.21 14.54
C ALA A 717 40.73 -11.67 15.67
N ALA A 718 40.20 -12.46 16.60
CA ALA A 718 41.01 -13.03 17.72
C ALA A 718 41.74 -14.32 17.33
N THR A 719 41.48 -14.95 16.19
CA THR A 719 42.16 -16.16 15.71
C THR A 719 43.67 -15.93 15.51
N LEU A 720 44.46 -16.95 15.59
CA LEU A 720 45.94 -16.89 15.41
C LEU A 720 46.27 -16.40 13.98
N ASP A 721 45.58 -16.93 12.96
CA ASP A 721 45.79 -16.55 11.56
C ASP A 721 45.47 -15.10 11.30
N ALA A 722 44.37 -14.59 11.86
CA ALA A 722 44.00 -13.20 11.73
C ALA A 722 45.02 -12.26 12.38
N LYS A 723 45.49 -12.62 13.57
CA LYS A 723 46.53 -11.85 14.29
C LYS A 723 47.86 -11.88 13.55
N ALA A 724 48.28 -13.04 13.03
CA ALA A 724 49.52 -13.17 12.24
C ALA A 724 49.49 -12.32 10.98
N ARG A 725 48.32 -12.15 10.35
CA ARG A 725 48.10 -11.31 9.14
C ARG A 725 47.77 -9.86 9.49
N GLY A 726 47.69 -9.47 10.75
CA GLY A 726 47.32 -8.10 11.19
C GLY A 726 45.89 -7.75 10.91
N TYR A 727 44.97 -8.73 10.74
CA TYR A 727 43.56 -8.49 10.42
C TYR A 727 42.76 -8.05 11.63
N LYS A 728 42.12 -6.89 11.50
CA LYS A 728 41.23 -6.33 12.53
C LYS A 728 39.77 -6.72 12.24
N LYS A 729 38.85 -6.49 13.18
CA LYS A 729 37.39 -6.71 13.09
C LYS A 729 36.79 -6.19 11.75
N GLY A 730 37.28 -5.05 11.23
CA GLY A 730 36.80 -4.47 9.95
C GLY A 730 37.03 -5.37 8.74
N ARG A 731 38.08 -6.23 8.76
CA ARG A 731 38.38 -7.18 7.66
C ARG A 731 37.28 -8.19 7.45
N PHE A 732 36.62 -8.58 8.50
CA PHE A 732 35.54 -9.58 8.51
C PHE A 732 34.16 -8.95 8.29
N SER A 733 34.09 -7.68 7.88
CA SER A 733 32.83 -7.00 7.51
C SER A 733 32.67 -6.97 5.99
N PHE A 734 31.53 -7.47 5.49
CA PHE A 734 31.18 -7.33 4.07
C PHE A 734 30.72 -5.92 3.69
N ASN A 735 30.57 -4.99 4.66
CA ASN A 735 30.23 -3.58 4.43
C ASN A 735 31.44 -2.68 4.24
N VAL A 736 32.62 -3.10 4.72
CA VAL A 736 33.83 -2.29 4.76
C VAL A 736 34.82 -2.76 3.69
N LYS A 737 35.51 -1.82 3.04
CA LYS A 737 36.58 -2.14 2.07
C LYS A 737 37.71 -2.91 2.76
N GLY A 738 38.35 -3.79 2.01
CA GLY A 738 39.53 -4.54 2.44
C GLY A 738 39.26 -6.04 2.61
N GLY A 739 38.14 -6.47 3.18
CA GLY A 739 37.80 -7.87 3.33
C GLY A 739 36.66 -8.36 2.44
N ARG A 740 35.86 -7.47 1.93
CA ARG A 740 34.73 -7.78 1.05
C ARG A 740 35.14 -8.02 -0.40
N CYS A 741 34.33 -8.73 -1.15
CA CYS A 741 34.43 -8.77 -2.61
C CYS A 741 34.12 -7.37 -3.17
N GLU A 742 35.06 -6.79 -3.92
CA GLU A 742 34.87 -5.44 -4.47
C GLU A 742 33.99 -5.45 -5.73
N ALA A 743 33.84 -6.56 -6.45
CA ALA A 743 32.96 -6.68 -7.61
C ALA A 743 31.48 -6.49 -7.23
N CYS A 744 31.00 -7.23 -6.21
CA CYS A 744 29.63 -7.06 -5.70
C CYS A 744 29.58 -6.12 -4.48
N ARG A 745 30.68 -5.54 -4.06
CA ARG A 745 30.79 -4.66 -2.88
C ARG A 745 30.25 -5.27 -1.58
N GLY A 746 30.29 -6.62 -1.49
CA GLY A 746 29.82 -7.38 -0.34
C GLY A 746 28.36 -7.83 -0.37
N ASP A 747 27.63 -7.55 -1.45
CA ASP A 747 26.23 -7.99 -1.60
C ASP A 747 26.11 -9.51 -1.87
N GLY A 748 27.14 -10.11 -2.48
CA GLY A 748 27.14 -11.50 -2.92
C GLY A 748 26.39 -11.71 -4.24
N ILE A 749 25.55 -10.79 -4.62
CA ILE A 749 24.72 -10.78 -5.83
C ILE A 749 24.93 -9.48 -6.61
N LEU A 750 24.67 -9.53 -7.90
CA LEU A 750 24.61 -8.39 -8.79
C LEU A 750 23.17 -8.13 -9.17
N LYS A 751 22.71 -6.91 -9.00
CA LYS A 751 21.40 -6.45 -9.44
C LYS A 751 21.53 -5.97 -10.90
N ILE A 752 20.80 -6.58 -11.81
CA ILE A 752 20.66 -6.15 -13.20
C ILE A 752 19.32 -5.44 -13.33
N GLU A 753 19.38 -4.13 -13.52
CA GLU A 753 18.16 -3.32 -13.68
C GLU A 753 17.59 -3.50 -15.09
N MET A 754 16.33 -3.91 -15.14
CA MET A 754 15.58 -4.14 -16.37
C MET A 754 14.50 -3.06 -16.51
N ASN A 755 14.67 -2.12 -17.45
CA ASN A 755 13.81 -0.92 -17.58
C ASN A 755 12.30 -1.19 -17.65
N PHE A 756 11.88 -2.35 -18.17
CA PHE A 756 10.46 -2.71 -18.38
C PHE A 756 10.07 -4.04 -17.72
N LEU A 757 11.03 -4.77 -17.15
CA LEU A 757 10.84 -6.05 -16.47
C LEU A 757 11.31 -5.95 -15.02
N PRO A 758 10.91 -6.89 -14.15
CA PRO A 758 11.47 -6.97 -12.80
C PRO A 758 12.99 -7.10 -12.83
N ASP A 759 13.66 -6.44 -11.88
CA ASP A 759 15.10 -6.52 -11.73
C ASP A 759 15.55 -7.98 -11.51
N VAL A 760 16.64 -8.37 -12.18
CA VAL A 760 17.21 -9.72 -12.06
C VAL A 760 18.39 -9.67 -11.08
N TYR A 761 18.41 -10.62 -10.16
CA TYR A 761 19.49 -10.79 -9.20
C TYR A 761 20.28 -12.06 -9.53
N VAL A 762 21.56 -11.90 -9.88
CA VAL A 762 22.44 -13.04 -10.20
C VAL A 762 23.56 -13.14 -9.17
N PRO A 763 24.04 -14.36 -8.81
CA PRO A 763 25.21 -14.52 -7.98
C PRO A 763 26.42 -13.81 -8.57
N CYS A 764 27.25 -13.21 -7.75
CA CYS A 764 28.46 -12.53 -8.19
C CYS A 764 29.47 -13.57 -8.71
N GLU A 765 29.90 -13.46 -9.96
CA GLU A 765 30.83 -14.38 -10.64
C GLU A 765 32.21 -14.43 -9.98
N VAL A 766 32.64 -13.34 -9.31
CA VAL A 766 33.94 -13.26 -8.66
C VAL A 766 33.98 -13.99 -7.31
N CYS A 767 32.98 -13.78 -6.47
CA CYS A 767 32.94 -14.41 -5.14
C CYS A 767 31.94 -15.58 -5.04
N HIS A 768 31.22 -15.91 -6.10
CA HIS A 768 30.23 -16.97 -6.16
C HIS A 768 29.24 -16.93 -4.98
N GLY A 769 28.74 -15.74 -4.65
CA GLY A 769 27.82 -15.50 -3.55
C GLY A 769 28.47 -15.32 -2.17
N LYS A 770 29.77 -15.60 -2.01
CA LYS A 770 30.46 -15.65 -0.71
C LYS A 770 30.71 -14.29 -0.06
N ARG A 771 30.48 -13.16 -0.73
CA ARG A 771 30.56 -11.78 -0.22
C ARG A 771 31.98 -11.28 0.13
N TYR A 772 32.96 -12.15 0.35
CA TYR A 772 34.31 -11.82 0.77
C TYR A 772 35.35 -12.13 -0.31
N ASN A 773 36.53 -11.53 -0.17
CA ASN A 773 37.68 -11.93 -0.95
C ASN A 773 38.33 -13.22 -0.42
N ARG A 774 39.16 -13.88 -1.23
CA ARG A 774 39.78 -15.16 -0.89
C ARG A 774 40.60 -15.11 0.39
N GLU A 775 41.43 -14.07 0.57
CA GLU A 775 42.31 -13.91 1.74
C GLU A 775 41.54 -13.82 3.06
N THR A 776 40.33 -13.24 3.07
CA THR A 776 39.46 -13.19 4.26
C THR A 776 38.85 -14.57 4.55
N LEU A 777 38.52 -15.32 3.48
CA LEU A 777 37.94 -16.66 3.59
C LEU A 777 38.98 -17.72 4.05
N ASP A 778 40.27 -17.46 3.86
CA ASP A 778 41.36 -18.35 4.34
C ASP A 778 41.45 -18.36 5.86
N VAL A 779 40.94 -17.36 6.56
CA VAL A 779 40.92 -17.33 8.02
C VAL A 779 39.84 -18.25 8.54
N LEU A 780 40.20 -19.29 9.25
CA LEU A 780 39.27 -20.32 9.75
C LEU A 780 39.14 -20.27 11.28
N TYR A 781 37.94 -20.52 11.76
CA TYR A 781 37.61 -20.81 13.14
C TYR A 781 36.94 -22.19 13.20
N LYS A 782 37.53 -23.14 13.95
CA LYS A 782 37.09 -24.55 13.95
C LYS A 782 36.89 -25.15 12.55
N GLY A 783 37.79 -24.82 11.61
CA GLY A 783 37.71 -25.31 10.23
C GLY A 783 36.67 -24.64 9.34
N LYS A 784 35.97 -23.58 9.78
CA LYS A 784 34.94 -22.85 9.04
C LYS A 784 35.37 -21.41 8.79
N SER A 785 35.18 -20.90 7.57
CA SER A 785 35.39 -19.53 7.23
C SER A 785 34.22 -18.65 7.75
N ILE A 786 34.37 -17.32 7.70
CA ILE A 786 33.29 -16.42 8.10
C ILE A 786 32.05 -16.55 7.22
N TYR A 787 32.23 -16.89 5.94
CA TYR A 787 31.09 -17.18 5.05
C TYR A 787 30.40 -18.49 5.45
N ASP A 788 31.14 -19.55 5.73
CA ASP A 788 30.53 -20.82 6.14
C ASP A 788 29.70 -20.65 7.42
N VAL A 789 30.13 -19.79 8.35
CA VAL A 789 29.35 -19.42 9.53
C VAL A 789 28.09 -18.65 9.20
N LEU A 790 28.14 -17.74 8.24
CA LEU A 790 26.93 -17.05 7.78
C LEU A 790 25.96 -17.97 7.03
N ASP A 791 26.48 -19.01 6.38
CA ASP A 791 25.69 -20.01 5.67
C ASP A 791 25.08 -21.08 6.58
N MET A 792 25.53 -21.19 7.85
CA MET A 792 24.93 -22.07 8.85
C MET A 792 23.48 -21.66 9.14
N THR A 793 22.65 -22.66 9.36
CA THR A 793 21.34 -22.49 9.99
C THR A 793 21.50 -22.07 11.45
N VAL A 794 20.45 -21.50 12.03
CA VAL A 794 20.44 -21.16 13.48
C VAL A 794 20.72 -22.39 14.34
N GLU A 795 20.20 -23.57 13.96
CA GLU A 795 20.40 -24.84 14.65
C GLU A 795 21.87 -25.29 14.62
N GLU A 796 22.48 -25.33 13.44
CA GLU A 796 23.92 -25.67 13.30
C GLU A 796 24.80 -24.66 14.01
N ALA A 797 24.49 -23.38 13.92
CA ALA A 797 25.24 -22.33 14.60
C ALA A 797 25.13 -22.43 16.14
N LEU A 798 24.00 -22.89 16.66
CA LEU A 798 23.80 -23.10 18.09
C LEU A 798 24.74 -24.13 18.63
N ASP A 799 24.92 -25.27 17.97
CA ASP A 799 25.86 -26.30 18.36
C ASP A 799 27.31 -25.84 18.14
N PHE A 800 27.62 -25.21 17.02
CA PHE A 800 28.95 -24.71 16.68
C PHE A 800 29.51 -23.73 17.72
N PHE A 801 28.66 -22.81 18.21
CA PHE A 801 29.03 -21.80 19.22
C PHE A 801 28.69 -22.16 20.65
N LYS A 802 28.40 -23.44 20.97
CA LYS A 802 28.04 -23.94 22.32
C LYS A 802 28.97 -23.47 23.42
N ASN A 803 30.28 -23.39 23.12
CA ASN A 803 31.31 -23.00 24.08
C ASN A 803 31.55 -21.47 24.16
N ILE A 804 30.74 -20.65 23.50
CA ILE A 804 30.85 -19.19 23.51
C ILE A 804 29.54 -18.58 24.02
N PRO A 805 29.39 -18.40 25.35
CA PRO A 805 28.10 -18.06 25.98
C PRO A 805 27.44 -16.80 25.43
N SER A 806 28.23 -15.79 25.06
CA SER A 806 27.71 -14.51 24.53
C SER A 806 27.08 -14.67 23.16
N ILE A 807 27.66 -15.46 22.27
CA ILE A 807 27.13 -15.77 20.94
C ILE A 807 25.98 -16.76 21.06
N HIS A 808 26.21 -17.87 21.80
CA HIS A 808 25.23 -18.92 22.01
C HIS A 808 23.89 -18.37 22.50
N ARG A 809 23.88 -17.50 23.52
CA ARG A 809 22.65 -16.91 24.08
C ARG A 809 21.82 -16.18 23.03
N LYS A 810 22.43 -15.40 22.12
CA LYS A 810 21.72 -14.69 21.06
C LYS A 810 21.17 -15.63 20.00
N ILE A 811 21.91 -16.66 19.65
CA ILE A 811 21.45 -17.68 18.68
C ILE A 811 20.31 -18.50 19.31
N GLN A 812 20.40 -18.83 20.63
CA GLN A 812 19.36 -19.52 21.35
C GLN A 812 18.03 -18.79 21.31
N THR A 813 18.02 -17.46 21.44
CA THR A 813 16.75 -16.70 21.30
C THR A 813 16.14 -16.78 19.91
N MET A 814 16.94 -16.91 18.84
CA MET A 814 16.43 -17.15 17.48
C MET A 814 15.87 -18.57 17.33
N TYR A 815 16.51 -19.55 17.97
CA TYR A 815 16.03 -20.93 18.00
C TYR A 815 14.69 -21.04 18.76
N ASP A 816 14.60 -20.39 19.91
CA ASP A 816 13.41 -20.41 20.78
C ASP A 816 12.16 -19.85 20.08
N VAL A 817 12.33 -18.84 19.21
CA VAL A 817 11.21 -18.27 18.42
C VAL A 817 10.86 -19.10 17.18
N GLY A 818 11.44 -20.32 17.03
CA GLY A 818 11.13 -21.23 15.93
C GLY A 818 11.80 -20.90 14.59
N LEU A 819 13.00 -20.29 14.62
CA LEU A 819 13.80 -19.97 13.43
C LEU A 819 14.99 -20.91 13.22
N SER A 820 14.91 -22.16 13.70
CA SER A 820 15.99 -23.15 13.63
C SER A 820 16.57 -23.34 12.23
N TYR A 821 15.70 -23.29 11.21
CA TYR A 821 16.00 -23.54 9.79
C TYR A 821 16.56 -22.32 9.04
N VAL A 822 16.45 -21.11 9.58
CA VAL A 822 16.89 -19.88 8.93
C VAL A 822 18.40 -19.77 8.98
N LYS A 823 19.05 -19.41 7.85
CA LYS A 823 20.50 -19.18 7.83
C LYS A 823 20.87 -17.84 8.48
N LEU A 824 21.97 -17.77 9.23
CA LEU A 824 22.46 -16.56 9.88
C LEU A 824 22.68 -15.40 8.88
N GLY A 825 23.20 -15.70 7.69
CA GLY A 825 23.48 -14.74 6.63
C GLY A 825 22.38 -14.59 5.58
N GLN A 826 21.20 -15.17 5.78
CA GLN A 826 20.08 -15.09 4.83
C GLN A 826 19.70 -13.63 4.56
N PRO A 827 19.66 -13.16 3.29
CA PRO A 827 19.29 -11.80 2.96
C PRO A 827 17.89 -11.44 3.47
N SER A 828 17.73 -10.25 4.04
CA SER A 828 16.42 -9.78 4.52
C SER A 828 15.33 -9.75 3.45
N THR A 829 15.72 -9.63 2.19
CA THR A 829 14.81 -9.62 1.04
C THR A 829 14.20 -10.99 0.72
N THR A 830 14.78 -12.08 1.23
CA THR A 830 14.29 -13.46 1.04
C THR A 830 13.49 -13.97 2.24
N LEU A 831 13.48 -13.23 3.35
CA LEU A 831 12.69 -13.57 4.53
C LEU A 831 11.22 -13.27 4.32
N SER A 832 10.36 -14.13 4.84
CA SER A 832 8.92 -13.84 4.96
C SER A 832 8.66 -12.76 6.02
N GLY A 833 7.48 -12.14 5.98
CA GLY A 833 7.08 -11.15 6.99
C GLY A 833 7.08 -11.71 8.41
N GLY A 834 6.59 -12.94 8.59
CA GLY A 834 6.58 -13.63 9.87
C GLY A 834 7.99 -13.98 10.38
N GLU A 835 8.92 -14.39 9.50
CA GLU A 835 10.33 -14.62 9.86
C GLU A 835 11.00 -13.32 10.30
N ALA A 836 10.81 -12.24 9.57
CA ALA A 836 11.33 -10.91 9.93
C ALA A 836 10.81 -10.46 11.30
N GLN A 837 9.53 -10.65 11.58
CA GLN A 837 8.91 -10.33 12.85
C GLN A 837 9.49 -11.16 14.00
N ARG A 838 9.68 -12.47 13.81
CA ARG A 838 10.30 -13.35 14.81
C ARG A 838 11.75 -12.98 15.08
N ILE A 839 12.53 -12.55 14.07
CA ILE A 839 13.90 -12.05 14.27
C ILE A 839 13.90 -10.78 15.13
N LYS A 840 12.94 -9.86 14.92
CA LYS A 840 12.77 -8.67 15.77
C LYS A 840 12.45 -9.08 17.22
N LEU A 841 11.53 -10.02 17.39
CA LEU A 841 11.15 -10.55 18.70
C LEU A 841 12.36 -11.19 19.40
N ALA A 842 13.14 -12.07 18.72
CA ALA A 842 14.35 -12.68 19.25
C ALA A 842 15.38 -11.65 19.70
N THR A 843 15.52 -10.56 18.94
CA THR A 843 16.43 -9.47 19.28
C THR A 843 16.04 -8.79 20.60
N GLU A 844 14.76 -8.53 20.81
CA GLU A 844 14.27 -7.92 22.04
C GLU A 844 14.35 -8.88 23.23
N LEU A 845 14.06 -10.17 23.04
CA LEU A 845 14.22 -11.21 24.07
C LEU A 845 15.67 -11.37 24.54
N SER A 846 16.64 -11.09 23.66
CA SER A 846 18.07 -11.16 24.03
C SER A 846 18.51 -10.03 24.96
N LYS A 847 17.71 -8.94 25.11
CA LYS A 847 18.00 -7.78 25.94
C LYS A 847 17.49 -8.00 27.38
N ARG A 848 18.05 -7.24 28.33
CA ARG A 848 17.56 -7.25 29.71
C ARG A 848 16.23 -6.47 29.78
N SER A 849 15.21 -7.10 30.34
CA SER A 849 13.92 -6.47 30.56
C SER A 849 13.96 -5.55 31.79
N THR A 850 13.26 -4.40 31.71
CA THR A 850 13.05 -3.46 32.81
C THR A 850 11.74 -3.71 33.57
N GLY A 851 10.83 -4.52 32.99
CA GLY A 851 9.48 -4.75 33.52
C GLY A 851 8.49 -3.59 33.29
N LYS A 852 8.91 -2.52 32.59
CA LYS A 852 8.06 -1.35 32.27
C LYS A 852 8.00 -1.06 30.78
N THR A 853 8.34 -2.03 29.95
CA THR A 853 8.32 -1.91 28.50
C THR A 853 6.95 -2.35 27.96
N ILE A 854 6.38 -1.58 27.02
CA ILE A 854 5.22 -2.02 26.26
C ILE A 854 5.66 -2.57 24.89
N TYR A 855 5.29 -3.82 24.61
CA TYR A 855 5.49 -4.49 23.35
C TYR A 855 4.20 -4.44 22.54
N ILE A 856 4.26 -3.94 21.32
CA ILE A 856 3.14 -3.90 20.39
C ILE A 856 3.47 -4.84 19.24
N LEU A 857 2.60 -5.84 19.01
CA LEU A 857 2.77 -6.81 17.95
C LEU A 857 1.55 -6.75 17.00
N ASP A 858 1.82 -6.80 15.70
CA ASP A 858 0.77 -6.78 14.67
C ASP A 858 0.72 -8.14 13.97
N GLU A 859 -0.35 -8.89 14.21
CA GLU A 859 -0.63 -10.22 13.67
C GLU A 859 0.58 -11.18 13.71
N PRO A 860 1.16 -11.46 14.90
CA PRO A 860 2.39 -12.24 15.00
C PRO A 860 2.23 -13.73 14.67
N THR A 861 1.01 -14.24 14.53
CA THR A 861 0.74 -15.64 14.12
C THR A 861 0.70 -15.84 12.60
N THR A 862 0.87 -14.79 11.85
CA THR A 862 0.86 -14.83 10.37
C THR A 862 1.85 -15.86 9.82
N GLY A 863 1.38 -16.82 9.02
CA GLY A 863 2.18 -17.87 8.40
C GLY A 863 2.76 -18.90 9.39
N LEU A 864 2.17 -19.02 10.59
CA LEU A 864 2.62 -19.97 11.59
C LEU A 864 1.72 -21.21 11.67
N HIS A 865 2.36 -22.37 11.70
CA HIS A 865 1.69 -23.62 12.07
C HIS A 865 1.31 -23.62 13.56
N PHE A 866 0.32 -24.40 13.97
CA PHE A 866 -0.18 -24.52 15.36
C PHE A 866 0.95 -24.71 16.40
N ALA A 867 1.93 -25.56 16.09
CA ALA A 867 3.07 -25.79 16.98
C ALA A 867 3.95 -24.53 17.16
N ASP A 868 4.09 -23.72 16.11
CA ASP A 868 4.85 -22.47 16.17
C ASP A 868 4.04 -21.39 16.90
N VAL A 869 2.70 -21.37 16.73
CA VAL A 869 1.78 -20.51 17.50
C VAL A 869 1.88 -20.84 18.99
N HIS A 870 1.91 -22.13 19.35
CA HIS A 870 2.05 -22.58 20.73
C HIS A 870 3.33 -22.02 21.38
N LYS A 871 4.48 -22.17 20.71
CA LYS A 871 5.76 -21.60 21.15
C LYS A 871 5.72 -20.08 21.27
N LEU A 872 5.08 -19.41 20.32
CA LEU A 872 4.92 -17.94 20.34
C LEU A 872 4.12 -17.50 21.57
N ILE A 873 3.03 -18.18 21.89
CA ILE A 873 2.21 -17.88 23.07
C ILE A 873 3.04 -18.03 24.34
N GLU A 874 3.84 -19.11 24.50
CA GLU A 874 4.74 -19.29 25.65
C GLU A 874 5.71 -18.09 25.78
N ILE A 875 6.23 -17.59 24.68
CA ILE A 875 7.13 -16.43 24.66
C ILE A 875 6.41 -15.16 25.11
N LEU A 876 5.20 -14.90 24.57
CA LEU A 876 4.40 -13.73 24.95
C LEU A 876 4.01 -13.77 26.42
N GLN A 877 3.67 -14.94 26.94
CA GLN A 877 3.39 -15.15 28.36
C GLN A 877 4.64 -14.88 29.23
N ARG A 878 5.81 -15.40 28.82
CA ARG A 878 7.10 -15.14 29.51
C ARG A 878 7.49 -13.67 29.53
N LEU A 879 7.23 -12.92 28.43
CA LEU A 879 7.44 -11.45 28.39
C LEU A 879 6.54 -10.74 29.40
N THR A 880 5.29 -11.17 29.49
CA THR A 880 4.30 -10.57 30.39
C THR A 880 4.62 -10.92 31.85
N ASP A 881 5.06 -12.15 32.15
CA ASP A 881 5.50 -12.57 33.47
C ASP A 881 6.72 -11.78 33.97
N GLY A 882 7.53 -11.26 33.05
CA GLY A 882 8.60 -10.30 33.35
C GLY A 882 8.12 -8.88 33.72
N GLY A 883 6.83 -8.66 33.92
CA GLY A 883 6.22 -7.37 34.30
C GLY A 883 5.92 -6.43 33.13
N ASN A 884 6.23 -6.82 31.88
CA ASN A 884 6.00 -5.98 30.74
C ASN A 884 4.52 -5.99 30.30
N THR A 885 4.14 -4.99 29.55
CA THR A 885 2.83 -4.93 28.88
C THR A 885 2.97 -5.48 27.46
N VAL A 886 2.10 -6.41 27.09
CA VAL A 886 2.07 -6.97 25.72
C VAL A 886 0.72 -6.65 25.11
N VAL A 887 0.72 -5.92 23.99
CA VAL A 887 -0.49 -5.58 23.20
C VAL A 887 -0.35 -6.20 21.82
N VAL A 888 -1.29 -7.04 21.46
CA VAL A 888 -1.25 -7.80 20.20
C VAL A 888 -2.51 -7.54 19.40
N ILE A 889 -2.38 -7.14 18.14
CA ILE A 889 -3.49 -7.19 17.18
C ILE A 889 -3.56 -8.62 16.67
N GLU A 890 -4.69 -9.32 16.86
CA GLU A 890 -4.79 -10.72 16.51
C GLU A 890 -6.19 -11.16 16.06
N HIS A 891 -6.18 -12.20 15.23
CA HIS A 891 -7.38 -12.91 14.77
C HIS A 891 -7.37 -14.39 15.14
N ASN A 892 -6.22 -14.94 15.46
CA ASN A 892 -6.06 -16.33 15.87
C ASN A 892 -6.72 -16.57 17.23
N LEU A 893 -7.72 -17.46 17.25
CA LEU A 893 -8.50 -17.75 18.47
C LEU A 893 -7.67 -18.38 19.58
N ASP A 894 -6.64 -19.15 19.24
CA ASP A 894 -5.73 -19.75 20.23
C ASP A 894 -4.96 -18.69 21.01
N VAL A 895 -4.49 -17.64 20.34
CA VAL A 895 -3.85 -16.51 21.00
C VAL A 895 -4.86 -15.72 21.83
N ILE A 896 -6.04 -15.42 21.25
CA ILE A 896 -7.07 -14.62 21.90
C ILE A 896 -7.59 -15.28 23.18
N LYS A 897 -7.79 -16.61 23.18
CA LYS A 897 -8.24 -17.33 24.40
C LYS A 897 -7.22 -17.30 25.52
N THR A 898 -5.93 -17.11 25.20
CA THR A 898 -4.85 -17.08 26.21
C THR A 898 -4.57 -15.68 26.76
N ALA A 899 -5.15 -14.62 26.18
CA ALA A 899 -4.97 -13.24 26.61
C ALA A 899 -5.60 -12.98 27.98
N ASP A 900 -5.02 -12.07 28.76
CA ASP A 900 -5.60 -11.61 30.05
C ASP A 900 -6.74 -10.62 29.80
N TYR A 901 -6.67 -9.86 28.71
CA TYR A 901 -7.63 -8.80 28.39
C TYR A 901 -7.86 -8.71 26.88
N ILE A 902 -9.07 -8.44 26.49
CA ILE A 902 -9.46 -8.23 25.07
C ILE A 902 -10.07 -6.83 24.91
N ILE A 903 -9.74 -6.18 23.79
CA ILE A 903 -10.39 -4.96 23.30
C ILE A 903 -10.93 -5.28 21.91
N ASP A 904 -12.24 -5.43 21.77
CA ASP A 904 -12.88 -5.78 20.51
C ASP A 904 -13.44 -4.55 19.80
N ILE A 905 -12.98 -4.32 18.55
CA ILE A 905 -13.31 -3.12 17.75
C ILE A 905 -14.19 -3.53 16.58
N GLY A 906 -15.28 -2.80 16.41
CA GLY A 906 -16.24 -3.10 15.33
C GLY A 906 -17.38 -2.08 15.28
N PRO A 907 -18.64 -2.51 14.97
CA PRO A 907 -19.05 -3.91 14.65
C PRO A 907 -18.58 -4.42 13.31
N GLU A 908 -18.45 -3.54 12.30
CA GLU A 908 -18.08 -3.87 10.92
C GLU A 908 -16.77 -3.20 10.52
N GLY A 909 -16.34 -3.41 9.26
CA GLY A 909 -15.23 -2.68 8.66
C GLY A 909 -15.61 -1.30 8.12
N GLY A 910 -14.61 -0.45 7.86
CA GLY A 910 -14.78 0.87 7.25
C GLY A 910 -15.59 1.84 8.11
N GLU A 911 -16.49 2.60 7.47
CA GLU A 911 -17.29 3.62 8.15
C GLU A 911 -18.26 3.07 9.19
N LYS A 912 -18.65 1.80 9.07
CA LYS A 912 -19.53 1.13 10.05
C LYS A 912 -18.78 0.57 11.26
N GLY A 913 -17.44 0.59 11.21
CA GLY A 913 -16.56 0.22 12.31
C GLY A 913 -16.17 1.39 13.21
N GLY A 914 -15.02 1.28 13.84
CA GLY A 914 -14.37 2.36 14.57
C GLY A 914 -14.91 2.63 15.96
N THR A 915 -15.58 1.66 16.60
CA THR A 915 -16.06 1.73 18.00
C THR A 915 -15.57 0.53 18.80
N VAL A 916 -15.40 0.68 20.11
CA VAL A 916 -15.14 -0.46 21.01
C VAL A 916 -16.47 -1.13 21.34
N ILE A 917 -16.64 -2.39 20.97
CA ILE A 917 -17.86 -3.17 21.21
C ILE A 917 -17.80 -3.88 22.54
N ALA A 918 -16.68 -4.52 22.83
CA ALA A 918 -16.47 -5.28 24.04
C ALA A 918 -15.07 -5.04 24.60
N LYS A 919 -14.93 -5.05 25.91
CA LYS A 919 -13.66 -5.02 26.62
C LYS A 919 -13.70 -5.80 27.92
N GLY A 920 -12.64 -6.51 28.24
CA GLY A 920 -12.55 -7.30 29.45
C GLY A 920 -11.80 -8.61 29.26
N THR A 921 -11.96 -9.55 30.18
CA THR A 921 -11.38 -10.89 30.00
C THR A 921 -12.06 -11.64 28.86
N PRO A 922 -11.42 -12.65 28.26
CA PRO A 922 -12.02 -13.46 27.19
C PRO A 922 -13.41 -14.00 27.54
N GLU A 923 -13.62 -14.41 28.79
CA GLU A 923 -14.90 -14.92 29.30
C GLU A 923 -15.99 -13.82 29.26
N LYS A 924 -15.64 -12.58 29.60
CA LYS A 924 -16.56 -11.44 29.57
C LYS A 924 -16.93 -11.03 28.13
N VAL A 925 -15.96 -11.04 27.24
CA VAL A 925 -16.18 -10.74 25.82
C VAL A 925 -17.04 -11.81 25.15
N ALA A 926 -16.86 -13.08 25.53
CA ALA A 926 -17.69 -14.20 25.06
C ALA A 926 -19.19 -14.08 25.44
N GLU A 927 -19.49 -13.32 26.51
CA GLU A 927 -20.87 -13.06 26.97
C GLU A 927 -21.47 -11.80 26.33
N THR A 928 -20.67 -10.96 25.63
CA THR A 928 -21.15 -9.70 25.05
C THR A 928 -21.87 -9.94 23.73
N GLU A 929 -23.11 -9.50 23.63
CA GLU A 929 -23.89 -9.55 22.39
C GLU A 929 -23.33 -8.57 21.35
N GLY A 930 -23.31 -8.98 20.07
CA GLY A 930 -22.82 -8.17 18.97
C GLY A 930 -21.30 -8.17 18.77
N SER A 931 -20.54 -8.91 19.59
CA SER A 931 -19.12 -9.18 19.39
C SER A 931 -18.94 -10.47 18.57
N TYR A 932 -18.54 -10.36 17.32
CA TYR A 932 -18.20 -11.52 16.51
C TYR A 932 -17.05 -12.32 17.13
N THR A 933 -16.01 -11.65 17.60
CA THR A 933 -14.92 -12.32 18.34
C THR A 933 -15.46 -13.10 19.54
N GLY A 934 -16.41 -12.51 20.27
CA GLY A 934 -17.08 -13.15 21.42
C GLY A 934 -17.82 -14.44 21.06
N GLU A 935 -18.50 -14.46 19.91
CA GLU A 935 -19.22 -15.65 19.42
C GLU A 935 -18.27 -16.83 19.13
N TYR A 936 -17.16 -16.57 18.45
CA TYR A 936 -16.18 -17.61 18.11
C TYR A 936 -15.40 -18.08 19.34
N ILE A 937 -14.95 -17.18 20.19
CA ILE A 937 -14.16 -17.56 21.38
C ILE A 937 -14.95 -18.33 22.41
N ARG A 938 -16.29 -18.13 22.48
CA ARG A 938 -17.21 -18.87 23.35
C ARG A 938 -17.12 -20.39 23.15
N LYS A 939 -16.85 -20.83 21.92
CA LYS A 939 -16.69 -22.25 21.56
C LYS A 939 -15.39 -22.85 22.12
N MET A 940 -14.35 -22.03 22.35
CA MET A 940 -13.03 -22.46 22.78
C MET A 940 -12.79 -22.34 24.29
N LEU A 941 -13.66 -21.61 24.99
CA LEU A 941 -13.58 -21.45 26.44
C LEU A 941 -14.26 -22.62 27.18
N PRO A 942 -13.73 -23.01 28.36
CA PRO A 942 -14.37 -24.03 29.18
C PRO A 942 -15.81 -23.63 29.54
N GLN A 943 -16.79 -24.46 29.21
CA GLN A 943 -18.19 -24.21 29.60
C GLN A 943 -18.34 -24.31 31.12
N LYS A 944 -18.80 -23.23 31.76
CA LYS A 944 -19.16 -23.24 33.20
C LYS A 944 -20.23 -24.29 33.41
N GLY A 945 -19.86 -25.44 33.91
CA GLY A 945 -20.84 -26.47 34.32
C GLY A 945 -20.58 -27.93 33.96
N LYS A 946 -19.60 -28.26 33.12
CA LYS A 946 -19.18 -29.63 32.92
C LYS A 946 -17.82 -29.84 33.62
N LYS A 947 -17.89 -30.22 34.91
CA LYS A 947 -16.73 -30.91 35.55
C LYS A 947 -16.51 -32.21 34.77
N LYS A 948 -15.32 -32.39 34.18
CA LYS A 948 -14.84 -33.68 33.76
C LYS A 948 -14.63 -34.57 34.97
#